data_82cde6b6623f528c8bff62547d2dd744
#
_entry.id   82cde6b6623f528c8bff62547d2dd744
#
_cell.length_a   1.000
_cell.length_b   1.000
_cell.length_c   1.000
_cell.angle_alpha   90.00
_cell.angle_beta   90.00
_cell.angle_gamma   90.00
#
_symmetry.space_group_name_H-M   'P 1'
#
loop_
_entity.id
_entity.type
_entity.pdbx_description
1 polymer ?
#
loop_
_entity_poly.entity_id
_entity_poly.type
_entity_poly.pdbx_seq_one_letter_code
_entity_poly.pdbx_strand_id
1 'polypeptide(L)'
;MNPKALKTLEYNKIIDKLTEFAGSALAKEMCRNLQPSTDLYEIQALQKETSDALSRIYQKGAVSFRGVRDIRGSIKRLEIGAIIGINELLSICSLLDVCSKVKAYSRNDRDPDFEDSLEAMFQALQPLTPVSSEIRRCIASEEELNDDASPALFKIRRSMRQINDKVHAQLQTMVNGSVRTYLQDAVVTMRNGRYCIPVKAEHRGQVPGMIHDQSSTGSTLFVEPMAVIKLNNDLRELELKEEKEIEMILATLSARCGEETEALRDDLDLLTKLDFIFARAQLSRSMNGTQPDFNEEGRILIKKGRHPLLDKKKVVPIDIQLGKDFELLIITGPNTGGKTVSLKTVGLFTLMGQAGLHIPAFDHSELSVFHEVFADIGDEQSIEQSLSTFSAHMTNTVSILKEADDRSLVLFDELGAGTDPTEGAALAIAILSNLHRRGSRVMATTHYSELKVFALSTPGVENGCCEFDVETLRPTYRLLIGVPGKSNAFAISQKLGLSQDIIEEAKTHLTKQDEDFEDLLADLEQKRVTIEQERDQINSYKEEIRELKQRLESKQEKLDLSRDKILREANEQARNILQEAKDYADTTIRNFQKYGKAAGVSAKDMEKERGKLREKMSKVDKNLSAKNAAPKKSQKQLTAKDLHIGDSIKVLSLNLKGTVSTLPDAKGNLFVQMGILRSQVNIRDLEKLDDTVLTGGNFSKTGSGKIKISKSTSVSTEINLLGKTVDEAIMELDKYLDDAYIAHLPSVRIVHGKGTGALRKGVHNYLRRQKHVKSYRLGEFGEGDAGVTIVEFK
;
A
#
# COMPACT_ATOMS: atom_id res chain seq x y z
N MET A 1 -2.85 4.40 -29.93
CA MET A 1 -2.67 3.19 -29.10
C MET A 1 -3.46 2.03 -29.70
N ASN A 2 -2.84 0.88 -29.92
CA ASN A 2 -3.42 -0.24 -30.66
C ASN A 2 -4.60 -0.90 -29.92
N PRO A 3 -5.83 -0.94 -30.50
CA PRO A 3 -7.01 -1.51 -29.81
C PRO A 3 -6.88 -3.00 -29.49
N LYS A 4 -6.14 -3.75 -30.32
CA LYS A 4 -5.88 -5.18 -30.08
C LYS A 4 -5.03 -5.36 -28.82
N ALA A 5 -4.01 -4.52 -28.63
CA ALA A 5 -3.17 -4.54 -27.43
C ALA A 5 -3.96 -4.22 -26.15
N LEU A 6 -4.87 -3.24 -26.19
CA LEU A 6 -5.75 -2.93 -25.04
C LEU A 6 -6.57 -4.15 -24.60
N LYS A 7 -7.07 -4.93 -25.54
CA LYS A 7 -7.84 -6.15 -25.27
C LYS A 7 -6.93 -7.29 -24.78
N THR A 8 -5.83 -7.54 -25.48
CA THR A 8 -4.88 -8.63 -25.18
C THR A 8 -4.24 -8.46 -23.81
N LEU A 9 -3.89 -7.22 -23.43
CA LEU A 9 -3.31 -6.87 -22.13
C LEU A 9 -4.38 -6.70 -21.04
N GLU A 10 -5.65 -6.93 -21.34
CA GLU A 10 -6.76 -6.87 -20.39
C GLU A 10 -6.96 -5.49 -19.73
N TYR A 11 -6.60 -4.40 -20.43
CA TYR A 11 -6.77 -3.03 -19.95
C TYR A 11 -8.24 -2.73 -19.63
N ASN A 12 -9.17 -3.26 -20.39
CA ASN A 12 -10.61 -3.16 -20.14
C ASN A 12 -11.01 -3.65 -18.74
N LYS A 13 -10.38 -4.69 -18.20
CA LYS A 13 -10.65 -5.17 -16.84
C LYS A 13 -10.18 -4.19 -15.77
N ILE A 14 -9.14 -3.40 -16.03
CA ILE A 14 -8.71 -2.31 -15.15
C ILE A 14 -9.74 -1.17 -15.20
N ILE A 15 -10.23 -0.85 -16.40
CA ILE A 15 -11.28 0.16 -16.59
C ILE A 15 -12.57 -0.25 -15.87
N ASP A 16 -12.95 -1.53 -15.93
CA ASP A 16 -14.11 -2.04 -15.20
C ASP A 16 -13.93 -1.84 -13.69
N LYS A 17 -12.78 -2.22 -13.14
CA LYS A 17 -12.45 -1.97 -11.74
C LYS A 17 -12.45 -0.48 -11.38
N LEU A 18 -11.92 0.38 -12.25
CA LEU A 18 -11.92 1.82 -12.06
C LEU A 18 -13.36 2.36 -11.99
N THR A 19 -14.24 1.87 -12.90
CA THR A 19 -15.65 2.27 -12.98
C THR A 19 -16.43 1.93 -11.70
N GLU A 20 -16.06 0.88 -10.98
CA GLU A 20 -16.66 0.52 -9.68
C GLU A 20 -16.46 1.57 -8.61
N PHE A 21 -15.34 2.31 -8.65
CA PHE A 21 -15.01 3.36 -7.68
C PHE A 21 -15.69 4.71 -7.99
N ALA A 22 -16.12 4.96 -9.21
CA ALA A 22 -16.82 6.18 -9.57
C ALA A 22 -18.26 6.21 -9.00
N GLY A 23 -18.62 7.31 -8.36
CA GLY A 23 -19.91 7.48 -7.69
C GLY A 23 -21.05 7.89 -8.63
N SER A 24 -20.76 8.67 -9.66
CA SER A 24 -21.73 9.24 -10.62
C SER A 24 -21.73 8.51 -11.95
N ALA A 25 -22.85 8.56 -12.66
CA ALA A 25 -22.97 7.96 -13.99
C ALA A 25 -22.02 8.61 -15.01
N LEU A 26 -21.86 9.93 -14.92
CA LEU A 26 -20.97 10.70 -15.80
C LEU A 26 -19.50 10.36 -15.57
N ALA A 27 -19.06 10.26 -14.32
CA ALA A 27 -17.70 9.84 -14.03
C ALA A 27 -17.43 8.38 -14.45
N LYS A 28 -18.43 7.49 -14.35
CA LYS A 28 -18.35 6.13 -14.89
C LYS A 28 -18.18 6.13 -16.41
N GLU A 29 -18.83 7.04 -17.10
CA GLU A 29 -18.66 7.23 -18.54
C GLU A 29 -17.24 7.72 -18.85
N MET A 30 -16.71 8.69 -18.09
CA MET A 30 -15.32 9.12 -18.22
C MET A 30 -14.34 7.97 -17.98
N CYS A 31 -14.56 7.15 -16.95
CA CYS A 31 -13.74 5.96 -16.71
C CYS A 31 -13.73 5.01 -17.91
N ARG A 32 -14.88 4.70 -18.50
CA ARG A 32 -14.99 3.78 -19.66
C ARG A 32 -14.29 4.33 -20.89
N ASN A 33 -14.26 5.65 -21.05
CA ASN A 33 -13.65 6.32 -22.19
C ASN A 33 -12.17 6.67 -21.96
N LEU A 34 -11.60 6.28 -20.82
CA LEU A 34 -10.20 6.56 -20.50
C LEU A 34 -9.26 5.80 -21.42
N GLN A 35 -8.49 6.55 -22.20
CA GLN A 35 -7.47 6.03 -23.11
C GLN A 35 -6.07 6.45 -22.64
N PRO A 36 -5.05 5.62 -22.87
CA PRO A 36 -3.68 6.02 -22.62
C PRO A 36 -3.25 7.18 -23.51
N SER A 37 -2.67 8.23 -22.93
CA SER A 37 -2.13 9.38 -23.66
C SER A 37 -0.70 9.10 -24.14
N THR A 38 -0.27 9.83 -25.18
CA THR A 38 1.10 9.83 -25.69
C THR A 38 1.81 11.17 -25.44
N ASP A 39 1.17 12.09 -24.75
CA ASP A 39 1.73 13.37 -24.35
C ASP A 39 2.25 13.28 -22.91
N LEU A 40 3.56 13.47 -22.75
CA LEU A 40 4.23 13.42 -21.45
C LEU A 40 3.66 14.43 -20.44
N TYR A 41 3.33 15.64 -20.88
CA TYR A 41 2.78 16.66 -19.99
C TYR A 41 1.39 16.30 -19.49
N GLU A 42 0.55 15.78 -20.39
CA GLU A 42 -0.79 15.30 -20.01
C GLU A 42 -0.68 14.13 -19.04
N ILE A 43 0.18 13.15 -19.32
CA ILE A 43 0.42 12.02 -18.44
C ILE A 43 0.87 12.48 -17.05
N GLN A 44 1.84 13.38 -16.97
CA GLN A 44 2.34 13.89 -15.69
C GLN A 44 1.26 14.65 -14.92
N ALA A 45 0.44 15.43 -15.60
CA ALA A 45 -0.69 16.13 -14.98
C ALA A 45 -1.71 15.15 -14.41
N LEU A 46 -2.09 14.13 -15.19
CA LEU A 46 -3.02 13.09 -14.76
C LEU A 46 -2.46 12.29 -13.57
N GLN A 47 -1.17 11.96 -13.58
CA GLN A 47 -0.49 11.27 -12.49
C GLN A 47 -0.46 12.14 -11.22
N LYS A 48 -0.17 13.43 -11.34
CA LYS A 48 -0.19 14.38 -10.23
C LYS A 48 -1.58 14.50 -9.61
N GLU A 49 -2.62 14.67 -10.44
CA GLU A 49 -4.02 14.70 -9.97
C GLU A 49 -4.36 13.44 -9.15
N THR A 50 -3.92 12.26 -9.63
CA THR A 50 -4.18 10.99 -8.94
C THR A 50 -3.44 10.91 -7.60
N SER A 51 -2.18 11.37 -7.56
CA SER A 51 -1.35 11.38 -6.34
C SER A 51 -1.88 12.36 -5.29
N ASP A 52 -2.30 13.55 -5.72
CA ASP A 52 -2.87 14.57 -4.83
C ASP A 52 -4.19 14.09 -4.24
N ALA A 53 -5.06 13.48 -5.05
CA ALA A 53 -6.30 12.87 -4.57
C ALA A 53 -6.03 11.71 -3.59
N LEU A 54 -5.03 10.87 -3.88
CA LEU A 54 -4.63 9.77 -3.01
C LEU A 54 -4.13 10.29 -1.66
N SER A 55 -3.31 11.34 -1.66
CA SER A 55 -2.82 12.01 -0.46
C SER A 55 -3.97 12.56 0.38
N ARG A 56 -4.97 13.20 -0.25
CA ARG A 56 -6.18 13.65 0.42
C ARG A 56 -6.98 12.50 1.02
N ILE A 57 -7.09 11.37 0.32
CA ILE A 57 -7.78 10.16 0.84
C ILE A 57 -7.08 9.63 2.09
N TYR A 58 -5.76 9.62 2.13
CA TYR A 58 -5.02 9.16 3.32
C TYR A 58 -5.15 10.12 4.50
N GLN A 59 -5.23 11.43 4.25
CA GLN A 59 -5.31 12.43 5.31
C GLN A 59 -6.73 12.61 5.88
N LYS A 60 -7.75 12.61 5.02
CA LYS A 60 -9.13 13.01 5.36
C LYS A 60 -10.17 11.90 5.13
N GLY A 61 -9.75 10.77 4.53
CA GLY A 61 -10.69 9.74 4.06
C GLY A 61 -11.25 10.05 2.67
N ALA A 62 -12.04 9.10 2.13
CA ALA A 62 -12.65 9.25 0.82
C ALA A 62 -13.88 10.16 0.89
N VAL A 63 -14.01 11.04 -0.10
CA VAL A 63 -15.22 11.84 -0.32
C VAL A 63 -16.19 11.07 -1.21
N SER A 64 -17.50 11.27 -1.01
CA SER A 64 -18.55 10.58 -1.77
C SER A 64 -19.21 11.53 -2.78
N PHE A 65 -19.25 11.11 -4.03
CA PHE A 65 -19.93 11.80 -5.12
C PHE A 65 -21.29 11.17 -5.45
N ARG A 66 -21.79 10.27 -4.62
CA ARG A 66 -23.13 9.69 -4.76
C ARG A 66 -24.16 10.81 -4.61
N GLY A 67 -25.01 10.93 -5.61
CA GLY A 67 -26.01 12.01 -5.69
C GLY A 67 -25.78 12.98 -6.83
N VAL A 68 -24.62 12.99 -7.46
CA VAL A 68 -24.39 13.69 -8.73
C VAL A 68 -25.16 12.95 -9.81
N ARG A 69 -26.26 13.55 -10.28
CA ARG A 69 -27.08 13.05 -11.38
C ARG A 69 -26.81 13.86 -12.64
N ASP A 70 -27.04 13.27 -13.80
CA ASP A 70 -26.95 14.01 -15.07
C ASP A 70 -28.12 15.00 -15.21
N ILE A 71 -27.80 16.27 -15.03
CA ILE A 71 -28.78 17.37 -15.15
C ILE A 71 -28.61 18.21 -16.43
N ARG A 72 -27.77 17.73 -17.38
CA ARG A 72 -27.51 18.46 -18.65
C ARG A 72 -28.79 18.72 -19.42
N GLY A 73 -29.73 17.78 -19.42
CA GLY A 73 -31.05 17.94 -20.03
C GLY A 73 -31.88 19.01 -19.33
N SER A 74 -31.89 19.03 -18.00
CA SER A 74 -32.59 20.03 -17.20
C SER A 74 -32.00 21.42 -17.37
N ILE A 75 -30.66 21.55 -17.42
CA ILE A 75 -29.98 22.82 -17.70
C ILE A 75 -30.43 23.40 -19.06
N LYS A 76 -30.40 22.58 -20.13
CA LYS A 76 -30.85 23.02 -21.47
C LYS A 76 -32.30 23.52 -21.47
N ARG A 77 -33.18 22.87 -20.70
CA ARG A 77 -34.58 23.28 -20.56
C ARG A 77 -34.72 24.60 -19.81
N LEU A 78 -33.93 24.77 -18.73
CA LEU A 78 -33.91 26.02 -17.96
C LEU A 78 -33.39 27.20 -18.79
N GLU A 79 -32.40 27.01 -19.65
CA GLU A 79 -31.83 28.04 -20.53
C GLU A 79 -32.84 28.61 -21.51
N ILE A 80 -33.80 27.81 -21.95
CA ILE A 80 -34.91 28.25 -22.82
C ILE A 80 -36.16 28.72 -22.02
N GLY A 81 -36.04 28.81 -20.69
CA GLY A 81 -37.12 29.28 -19.82
C GLY A 81 -38.23 28.25 -19.58
N ALA A 82 -37.95 26.96 -19.83
CA ALA A 82 -38.98 25.92 -19.63
C ALA A 82 -39.09 25.56 -18.12
N ILE A 83 -40.31 25.21 -17.72
CA ILE A 83 -40.55 24.69 -16.36
C ILE A 83 -40.06 23.24 -16.31
N ILE A 84 -39.31 22.90 -15.27
CA ILE A 84 -38.82 21.55 -14.97
C ILE A 84 -39.62 20.92 -13.83
N GLY A 85 -39.68 19.60 -13.82
CA GLY A 85 -40.47 18.83 -12.87
C GLY A 85 -39.78 18.65 -11.50
N ILE A 86 -40.54 18.10 -10.56
CA ILE A 86 -40.07 17.83 -9.18
C ILE A 86 -38.80 17.00 -9.17
N ASN A 87 -38.74 15.90 -9.94
CA ASN A 87 -37.59 15.01 -10.00
C ASN A 87 -36.32 15.69 -10.54
N GLU A 88 -36.46 16.62 -11.47
CA GLU A 88 -35.35 17.38 -12.02
C GLU A 88 -34.84 18.40 -11.00
N LEU A 89 -35.74 19.09 -10.28
CA LEU A 89 -35.40 20.02 -9.19
C LEU A 89 -34.68 19.27 -8.05
N LEU A 90 -35.18 18.10 -7.67
CA LEU A 90 -34.51 17.25 -6.67
C LEU A 90 -33.14 16.76 -7.13
N SER A 91 -32.94 16.51 -8.41
CA SER A 91 -31.65 16.15 -8.99
C SER A 91 -30.65 17.31 -8.89
N ILE A 92 -31.11 18.55 -9.18
CA ILE A 92 -30.33 19.77 -8.98
C ILE A 92 -29.99 19.97 -7.50
N CYS A 93 -30.98 19.79 -6.61
CA CYS A 93 -30.76 19.90 -5.16
C CYS A 93 -29.71 18.89 -4.68
N SER A 94 -29.80 17.64 -5.15
CA SER A 94 -28.83 16.59 -4.82
C SER A 94 -27.42 16.93 -5.31
N LEU A 95 -27.28 17.50 -6.50
CA LEU A 95 -26.00 18.00 -7.02
C LEU A 95 -25.40 19.05 -6.08
N LEU A 96 -26.19 20.07 -5.73
CA LEU A 96 -25.77 21.18 -4.86
C LEU A 96 -25.38 20.72 -3.45
N ASP A 97 -26.05 19.67 -2.95
CA ASP A 97 -25.70 19.03 -1.68
C ASP A 97 -24.34 18.36 -1.73
N VAL A 98 -24.06 17.64 -2.82
CA VAL A 98 -22.75 17.05 -3.05
C VAL A 98 -21.71 18.14 -3.20
N CYS A 99 -22.00 19.19 -3.97
CA CYS A 99 -21.14 20.35 -4.14
C CYS A 99 -20.75 20.98 -2.79
N SER A 100 -21.73 21.19 -1.90
CA SER A 100 -21.50 21.73 -0.55
C SER A 100 -20.60 20.81 0.29
N LYS A 101 -20.83 19.49 0.25
CA LYS A 101 -20.02 18.50 0.99
C LYS A 101 -18.60 18.41 0.44
N VAL A 102 -18.45 18.40 -0.89
CA VAL A 102 -17.15 18.33 -1.56
C VAL A 102 -16.35 19.60 -1.31
N LYS A 103 -16.99 20.78 -1.37
CA LYS A 103 -16.34 22.05 -1.01
C LYS A 103 -15.92 22.10 0.46
N ALA A 104 -16.74 21.59 1.37
CA ALA A 104 -16.38 21.48 2.78
C ALA A 104 -15.22 20.51 3.04
N TYR A 105 -15.15 19.41 2.27
CA TYR A 105 -14.03 18.46 2.33
C TYR A 105 -12.69 19.11 1.94
N SER A 106 -12.68 20.09 1.03
CA SER A 106 -11.47 20.81 0.60
C SER A 106 -10.84 21.63 1.72
N ARG A 107 -11.62 22.19 2.66
CA ARG A 107 -11.09 23.07 3.70
C ARG A 107 -9.97 22.40 4.46
N ASN A 108 -8.77 22.95 4.29
CA ASN A 108 -7.56 22.45 4.93
C ASN A 108 -7.24 23.35 6.14
N ASP A 109 -7.06 22.72 7.30
CA ASP A 109 -6.51 23.39 8.49
C ASP A 109 -4.98 23.28 8.53
N ARG A 110 -4.31 22.86 7.42
CA ARG A 110 -2.89 22.49 7.41
C ARG A 110 -2.16 23.06 6.21
N ASP A 111 -0.98 23.58 6.55
CA ASP A 111 0.15 23.98 5.71
C ASP A 111 -0.15 24.79 4.44
N PRO A 112 0.10 26.12 4.46
CA PRO A 112 -0.09 26.98 3.29
C PRO A 112 0.89 26.70 2.15
N ASP A 113 1.95 25.93 2.36
CA ASP A 113 2.99 25.63 1.37
C ASP A 113 2.73 24.33 0.56
N PHE A 114 1.61 23.64 0.76
CA PHE A 114 1.28 22.43 0.01
C PHE A 114 0.57 22.79 -1.30
N GLU A 115 1.30 22.76 -2.40
CA GLU A 115 0.76 22.89 -3.77
C GLU A 115 -0.03 21.63 -4.16
N ASP A 116 -1.35 21.71 -4.08
CA ASP A 116 -2.28 20.67 -4.49
C ASP A 116 -2.94 21.04 -5.82
N SER A 117 -2.74 20.23 -6.86
CA SER A 117 -3.32 20.46 -8.20
C SER A 117 -4.85 20.50 -8.21
N LEU A 118 -5.52 19.95 -7.19
CA LEU A 118 -6.98 19.87 -7.10
C LEU A 118 -7.61 21.09 -6.41
N GLU A 119 -6.83 21.90 -5.69
CA GLU A 119 -7.37 22.99 -4.87
C GLU A 119 -8.17 23.99 -5.71
N ALA A 120 -7.69 24.34 -6.90
CA ALA A 120 -8.40 25.24 -7.80
C ALA A 120 -9.80 24.71 -8.17
N MET A 121 -9.95 23.39 -8.40
CA MET A 121 -11.25 22.78 -8.71
C MET A 121 -12.20 22.86 -7.52
N PHE A 122 -11.70 22.58 -6.30
CA PHE A 122 -12.54 22.70 -5.10
C PHE A 122 -12.97 24.15 -4.82
N GLN A 123 -12.11 25.12 -5.05
CA GLN A 123 -12.42 26.54 -4.84
C GLN A 123 -13.46 27.05 -5.85
N ALA A 124 -13.41 26.57 -7.08
CA ALA A 124 -14.35 26.95 -8.13
C ALA A 124 -15.79 26.45 -7.90
N LEU A 125 -15.99 25.44 -7.06
CA LEU A 125 -17.33 24.92 -6.74
C LEU A 125 -18.22 25.99 -6.10
N GLN A 126 -19.50 26.07 -6.54
CA GLN A 126 -20.49 27.03 -6.09
C GLN A 126 -21.71 26.32 -5.48
N PRO A 127 -21.77 26.08 -4.19
CA PRO A 127 -22.84 25.28 -3.55
C PRO A 127 -24.26 25.83 -3.65
N LEU A 128 -24.48 27.05 -4.16
CA LEU A 128 -25.80 27.71 -4.35
C LEU A 128 -26.80 27.38 -3.25
N THR A 129 -26.36 27.50 -1.99
CA THR A 129 -27.16 27.12 -0.79
C THR A 129 -28.55 27.73 -0.75
N PRO A 130 -28.79 28.99 -1.19
CA PRO A 130 -30.12 29.56 -1.24
C PRO A 130 -31.07 28.78 -2.14
N VAL A 131 -30.59 28.32 -3.31
CA VAL A 131 -31.39 27.55 -4.29
C VAL A 131 -31.73 26.18 -3.74
N SER A 132 -30.71 25.44 -3.24
CA SER A 132 -30.94 24.10 -2.68
C SER A 132 -31.87 24.12 -1.44
N SER A 133 -31.75 25.14 -0.57
CA SER A 133 -32.61 25.30 0.58
C SER A 133 -34.05 25.61 0.22
N GLU A 134 -34.27 26.42 -0.84
CA GLU A 134 -35.61 26.75 -1.31
C GLU A 134 -36.30 25.56 -1.96
N ILE A 135 -35.56 24.77 -2.78
CA ILE A 135 -36.09 23.54 -3.37
C ILE A 135 -36.54 22.58 -2.27
N ARG A 136 -35.72 22.37 -1.23
CA ARG A 136 -36.09 21.51 -0.10
C ARG A 136 -37.26 22.00 0.73
N ARG A 137 -37.36 23.32 0.87
CA ARG A 137 -38.50 23.90 1.58
C ARG A 137 -39.81 23.62 0.83
N CYS A 138 -39.78 23.67 -0.51
CA CYS A 138 -40.97 23.53 -1.33
C CYS A 138 -41.32 22.06 -1.64
N ILE A 139 -40.31 21.17 -1.78
CA ILE A 139 -40.53 19.78 -2.23
C ILE A 139 -40.32 18.81 -1.06
N ALA A 140 -41.35 18.01 -0.76
CA ALA A 140 -41.31 16.98 0.28
C ALA A 140 -40.73 15.64 -0.23
N SER A 141 -41.17 15.20 -1.39
CA SER A 141 -40.78 13.93 -2.02
C SER A 141 -40.81 14.02 -3.55
N GLU A 142 -40.51 12.94 -4.24
CA GLU A 142 -40.56 12.85 -5.71
C GLU A 142 -41.96 13.09 -6.30
N GLU A 143 -43.01 12.97 -5.48
CA GLU A 143 -44.42 13.08 -5.92
C GLU A 143 -45.15 14.24 -5.25
N GLU A 144 -44.62 14.88 -4.22
CA GLU A 144 -45.35 15.79 -3.38
C GLU A 144 -44.54 17.03 -2.98
N LEU A 145 -45.24 18.20 -3.04
CA LEU A 145 -44.73 19.44 -2.47
C LEU A 145 -45.16 19.57 -1.01
N ASN A 146 -44.37 20.27 -0.21
CA ASN A 146 -44.73 20.62 1.15
C ASN A 146 -45.96 21.53 1.22
N ASP A 147 -46.80 21.38 2.23
CA ASP A 147 -47.96 22.22 2.41
C ASP A 147 -47.61 23.71 2.56
N ASP A 148 -46.44 24.01 3.12
CA ASP A 148 -45.93 25.37 3.33
C ASP A 148 -45.05 25.87 2.17
N ALA A 149 -45.02 25.16 1.04
CA ALA A 149 -44.30 25.61 -0.14
C ALA A 149 -44.76 27.00 -0.62
N SER A 150 -46.06 27.27 -0.50
CA SER A 150 -46.60 28.64 -0.60
C SER A 150 -47.75 28.87 0.35
N PRO A 151 -48.01 30.14 0.77
CA PRO A 151 -49.19 30.48 1.59
C PRO A 151 -50.52 30.15 0.90
N ALA A 152 -50.53 30.19 -0.43
CA ALA A 152 -51.73 29.84 -1.22
C ALA A 152 -51.99 28.34 -1.20
N LEU A 153 -50.96 27.48 -1.43
CA LEU A 153 -51.06 26.03 -1.36
C LEU A 153 -51.56 25.57 0.01
N PHE A 154 -51.01 26.14 1.08
CA PHE A 154 -51.41 25.83 2.42
C PHE A 154 -52.92 26.10 2.67
N LYS A 155 -53.43 27.25 2.19
CA LYS A 155 -54.85 27.59 2.29
C LYS A 155 -55.72 26.65 1.46
N ILE A 156 -55.30 26.32 0.23
CA ILE A 156 -56.02 25.41 -0.65
C ILE A 156 -56.18 24.04 0.01
N ARG A 157 -55.07 23.43 0.42
CA ARG A 157 -55.02 22.09 1.05
C ARG A 157 -55.78 22.04 2.35
N ARG A 158 -55.70 23.10 3.15
CA ARG A 158 -56.49 23.24 4.37
C ARG A 158 -58.00 23.28 4.06
N SER A 159 -58.41 24.01 3.02
CA SER A 159 -59.80 24.09 2.56
C SER A 159 -60.28 22.74 2.03
N MET A 160 -59.44 22.04 1.28
CA MET A 160 -59.74 20.69 0.76
C MET A 160 -60.00 19.70 1.89
N ARG A 161 -59.13 19.70 2.91
CA ARG A 161 -59.29 18.85 4.13
C ARG A 161 -60.65 19.16 4.80
N GLN A 162 -60.96 20.43 5.01
CA GLN A 162 -62.23 20.84 5.63
C GLN A 162 -63.46 20.41 4.80
N ILE A 163 -63.37 20.47 3.48
CA ILE A 163 -64.48 20.02 2.64
C ILE A 163 -64.55 18.49 2.61
N ASN A 164 -63.45 17.79 2.52
CA ASN A 164 -63.39 16.33 2.67
C ASN A 164 -64.05 15.86 3.97
N ASP A 165 -63.71 16.48 5.09
CA ASP A 165 -64.29 16.13 6.38
C ASP A 165 -65.82 16.34 6.38
N LYS A 166 -66.30 17.43 5.79
CA LYS A 166 -67.74 17.70 5.61
C LYS A 166 -68.44 16.69 4.70
N VAL A 167 -67.82 16.33 3.58
CA VAL A 167 -68.33 15.28 2.66
C VAL A 167 -68.45 13.97 3.39
N HIS A 168 -67.37 13.55 4.08
CA HIS A 168 -67.39 12.31 4.84
C HIS A 168 -68.44 12.29 5.93
N ALA A 169 -68.53 13.37 6.72
CA ALA A 169 -69.51 13.47 7.78
C ALA A 169 -70.97 13.38 7.23
N GLN A 170 -71.23 14.07 6.12
CA GLN A 170 -72.53 14.08 5.49
C GLN A 170 -72.93 12.73 4.88
N LEU A 171 -71.97 12.11 4.17
CA LEU A 171 -72.16 10.77 3.59
C LEU A 171 -72.29 9.67 4.67
N GLN A 172 -71.50 9.73 5.75
CA GLN A 172 -71.64 8.82 6.88
C GLN A 172 -73.01 8.94 7.58
N THR A 173 -73.52 10.17 7.71
CA THR A 173 -74.91 10.38 8.24
C THR A 173 -75.94 9.73 7.33
N MET A 174 -75.76 9.79 6.02
CA MET A 174 -76.63 9.15 5.06
C MET A 174 -76.52 7.63 5.07
N VAL A 175 -75.28 7.11 5.02
CA VAL A 175 -74.99 5.67 5.03
C VAL A 175 -75.49 4.97 6.30
N ASN A 176 -75.43 5.64 7.44
CA ASN A 176 -75.91 5.11 8.74
C ASN A 176 -77.36 5.45 9.02
N GLY A 177 -78.03 6.34 8.22
CA GLY A 177 -79.38 6.80 8.38
C GLY A 177 -80.44 6.02 7.58
N SER A 178 -81.52 6.70 7.17
CA SER A 178 -82.67 6.08 6.46
C SER A 178 -82.35 5.53 5.05
N VAL A 179 -81.25 6.02 4.47
CA VAL A 179 -80.84 5.58 3.12
C VAL A 179 -80.12 4.20 3.15
N ARG A 180 -79.71 3.70 4.29
CA ARG A 180 -78.95 2.45 4.46
C ARG A 180 -79.65 1.23 3.81
N THR A 181 -80.96 1.14 3.86
CA THR A 181 -81.72 0.04 3.28
C THR A 181 -81.61 -0.05 1.76
N TYR A 182 -81.38 1.10 1.09
CA TYR A 182 -81.25 1.22 -0.36
C TYR A 182 -79.83 1.00 -0.88
N LEU A 183 -78.81 0.96 0.03
CA LEU A 183 -77.43 0.76 -0.34
C LEU A 183 -77.10 -0.72 -0.53
N GLN A 184 -76.23 -1.03 -1.50
CA GLN A 184 -75.62 -2.36 -1.69
C GLN A 184 -74.72 -2.68 -0.53
N ASP A 185 -73.83 -1.71 -0.19
CA ASP A 185 -72.87 -1.74 0.93
C ASP A 185 -72.92 -0.40 1.65
N ALA A 186 -72.73 -0.43 2.96
CA ALA A 186 -72.71 0.79 3.82
C ALA A 186 -71.34 1.43 3.80
N VAL A 187 -70.78 1.77 2.62
CA VAL A 187 -69.49 2.35 2.40
C VAL A 187 -69.57 3.62 1.55
N VAL A 188 -68.62 4.50 1.78
CA VAL A 188 -68.39 5.67 0.89
C VAL A 188 -67.30 5.27 -0.10
N THR A 189 -67.54 5.50 -1.38
CA THR A 189 -66.55 5.20 -2.45
C THR A 189 -66.29 6.45 -3.27
N MET A 190 -65.15 6.43 -3.98
CA MET A 190 -64.83 7.47 -4.95
C MET A 190 -64.97 6.91 -6.36
N ARG A 191 -65.66 7.65 -7.23
CA ARG A 191 -65.78 7.32 -8.68
C ARG A 191 -65.60 8.61 -9.47
N ASN A 192 -64.72 8.56 -10.48
CA ASN A 192 -64.39 9.70 -11.33
C ASN A 192 -64.01 10.97 -10.51
N GLY A 193 -63.26 10.78 -9.41
CA GLY A 193 -62.87 11.89 -8.53
C GLY A 193 -63.99 12.47 -7.65
N ARG A 194 -65.11 11.73 -7.49
CA ARG A 194 -66.26 12.20 -6.69
C ARG A 194 -66.67 11.18 -5.64
N TYR A 195 -67.02 11.66 -4.49
CA TYR A 195 -67.51 10.81 -3.41
C TYR A 195 -68.93 10.36 -3.70
N CYS A 196 -69.14 9.05 -3.76
CA CYS A 196 -70.39 8.39 -4.11
C CYS A 196 -70.74 7.34 -3.06
N ILE A 197 -72.01 6.94 -3.03
CA ILE A 197 -72.49 5.79 -2.26
C ILE A 197 -73.01 4.70 -3.22
N PRO A 198 -72.82 3.41 -2.95
CA PRO A 198 -73.26 2.31 -3.79
C PRO A 198 -74.74 2.02 -3.57
N VAL A 199 -75.62 2.38 -4.46
CA VAL A 199 -77.07 2.22 -4.41
C VAL A 199 -77.46 0.97 -5.23
N LYS A 200 -78.39 0.15 -4.75
CA LYS A 200 -78.97 -0.96 -5.50
C LYS A 200 -79.75 -0.38 -6.72
N ALA A 201 -79.59 -0.96 -7.90
CA ALA A 201 -80.20 -0.42 -9.12
C ALA A 201 -81.74 -0.33 -9.03
N GLU A 202 -82.39 -1.24 -8.31
CA GLU A 202 -83.84 -1.25 -8.02
C GLU A 202 -84.33 -0.07 -7.16
N HIS A 203 -83.46 0.53 -6.38
CA HIS A 203 -83.76 1.66 -5.47
C HIS A 203 -83.22 3.00 -5.95
N ARG A 204 -82.87 3.10 -7.21
CA ARG A 204 -82.37 4.33 -7.85
C ARG A 204 -83.23 5.58 -7.53
N GLY A 205 -84.59 5.47 -7.55
CA GLY A 205 -85.48 6.59 -7.31
C GLY A 205 -85.54 7.06 -5.85
N GLN A 206 -84.98 6.26 -4.89
CA GLN A 206 -85.05 6.57 -3.48
C GLN A 206 -83.86 7.41 -2.98
N VAL A 207 -82.80 7.45 -3.76
CA VAL A 207 -81.58 8.23 -3.46
C VAL A 207 -81.41 9.29 -4.56
N PRO A 208 -81.86 10.50 -4.35
CA PRO A 208 -81.75 11.58 -5.32
C PRO A 208 -80.27 11.96 -5.45
N GLY A 209 -79.72 11.84 -6.66
CA GLY A 209 -78.34 12.18 -6.95
C GLY A 209 -77.95 11.90 -8.40
N MET A 210 -76.65 12.11 -8.71
CA MET A 210 -76.09 11.90 -10.03
C MET A 210 -75.39 10.54 -10.04
N ILE A 211 -75.58 9.76 -11.09
CA ILE A 211 -74.88 8.46 -11.27
C ILE A 211 -73.55 8.73 -11.98
N HIS A 212 -72.44 8.32 -11.36
CA HIS A 212 -71.12 8.45 -11.92
C HIS A 212 -70.51 7.15 -12.47
N ASP A 213 -70.99 6.01 -11.97
CA ASP A 213 -70.50 4.70 -12.40
C ASP A 213 -71.57 3.63 -12.07
N GLN A 214 -71.37 2.43 -12.66
CA GLN A 214 -72.23 1.26 -12.50
C GLN A 214 -71.33 0.00 -12.36
N SER A 215 -71.74 -0.92 -11.50
CA SER A 215 -71.02 -2.21 -11.42
C SER A 215 -71.13 -2.99 -12.72
N SER A 216 -70.14 -3.87 -12.95
CA SER A 216 -70.11 -4.70 -14.18
C SER A 216 -71.33 -5.57 -14.40
N THR A 217 -72.09 -5.88 -13.37
CA THR A 217 -73.32 -6.64 -13.40
C THR A 217 -74.57 -5.74 -13.53
N GLY A 218 -74.39 -4.43 -13.46
CA GLY A 218 -75.51 -3.50 -13.51
C GLY A 218 -76.36 -3.41 -12.24
N SER A 219 -76.09 -4.21 -11.22
CA SER A 219 -76.84 -4.33 -9.97
C SER A 219 -76.61 -3.18 -8.98
N THR A 220 -75.49 -2.47 -9.09
CA THR A 220 -75.10 -1.39 -8.18
C THR A 220 -74.81 -0.14 -8.98
N LEU A 221 -75.40 0.99 -8.57
CA LEU A 221 -75.14 2.31 -9.14
C LEU A 221 -74.33 3.12 -8.11
N PHE A 222 -73.24 3.73 -8.55
CA PHE A 222 -72.47 4.64 -7.74
C PHE A 222 -73.07 6.06 -7.89
N VAL A 223 -73.82 6.44 -6.88
CA VAL A 223 -74.61 7.71 -6.89
C VAL A 223 -73.88 8.76 -6.02
N GLU A 224 -73.64 9.91 -6.57
CA GLU A 224 -73.32 11.14 -5.82
C GLU A 224 -74.59 11.76 -5.30
N PRO A 225 -74.88 11.74 -3.99
CA PRO A 225 -76.12 12.29 -3.46
C PRO A 225 -76.22 13.80 -3.67
N MET A 226 -77.43 14.29 -3.94
CA MET A 226 -77.69 15.72 -4.10
C MET A 226 -77.11 16.58 -3.01
N ALA A 227 -77.09 16.06 -1.76
CA ALA A 227 -76.58 16.73 -0.58
C ALA A 227 -75.07 17.04 -0.64
N VAL A 228 -74.30 16.24 -1.38
CA VAL A 228 -72.82 16.44 -1.46
C VAL A 228 -72.33 16.96 -2.80
N ILE A 229 -73.21 17.12 -3.81
CA ILE A 229 -72.84 17.61 -5.17
C ILE A 229 -72.08 18.94 -5.07
N LYS A 230 -72.54 19.87 -4.26
CA LYS A 230 -71.89 21.18 -4.08
C LYS A 230 -70.49 21.01 -3.47
N LEU A 231 -70.40 20.19 -2.46
CA LEU A 231 -69.11 19.97 -1.76
C LEU A 231 -68.12 19.26 -2.69
N ASN A 232 -68.56 18.26 -3.48
CA ASN A 232 -67.72 17.62 -4.47
C ASN A 232 -67.31 18.60 -5.61
N ASN A 233 -68.15 19.53 -5.99
CA ASN A 233 -67.79 20.58 -6.97
C ASN A 233 -66.80 21.58 -6.38
N ASP A 234 -66.99 22.00 -5.11
CA ASP A 234 -66.07 22.88 -4.44
C ASP A 234 -64.70 22.20 -4.24
N LEU A 235 -64.71 20.88 -3.95
CA LEU A 235 -63.47 20.08 -3.87
C LEU A 235 -62.72 20.04 -5.20
N ARG A 236 -63.48 19.76 -6.31
CA ARG A 236 -62.88 19.73 -7.67
C ARG A 236 -62.32 21.09 -8.09
N GLU A 237 -62.99 22.18 -7.72
CA GLU A 237 -62.48 23.53 -7.97
C GLU A 237 -61.13 23.77 -7.20
N LEU A 238 -61.05 23.29 -5.96
CA LEU A 238 -59.85 23.40 -5.16
C LEU A 238 -58.70 22.53 -5.71
N GLU A 239 -58.97 21.31 -6.20
CA GLU A 239 -57.99 20.46 -6.87
C GLU A 239 -57.39 21.19 -8.06
N LEU A 240 -58.22 21.79 -8.95
CA LEU A 240 -57.75 22.58 -10.08
C LEU A 240 -56.93 23.82 -9.67
N LYS A 241 -57.26 24.44 -8.49
CA LYS A 241 -56.46 25.52 -7.92
C LYS A 241 -55.16 25.01 -7.37
N GLU A 242 -55.12 23.83 -6.78
CA GLU A 242 -53.91 23.19 -6.28
C GLU A 242 -52.96 22.87 -7.45
N GLU A 243 -53.44 22.28 -8.54
CA GLU A 243 -52.66 21.98 -9.71
C GLU A 243 -51.98 23.25 -10.30
N LYS A 244 -52.76 24.34 -10.40
CA LYS A 244 -52.24 25.62 -10.89
C LYS A 244 -51.19 26.22 -9.94
N GLU A 245 -51.44 26.14 -8.65
CA GLU A 245 -50.48 26.66 -7.63
C GLU A 245 -49.21 25.86 -7.64
N ILE A 246 -49.27 24.52 -7.81
CA ILE A 246 -48.12 23.66 -7.98
C ILE A 246 -47.32 24.07 -9.19
N GLU A 247 -47.99 24.27 -10.36
CA GLU A 247 -47.33 24.76 -11.59
C GLU A 247 -46.62 26.12 -11.36
N MET A 248 -47.23 27.05 -10.62
CA MET A 248 -46.60 28.34 -10.31
C MET A 248 -45.40 28.21 -9.39
N ILE A 249 -45.45 27.30 -8.41
CA ILE A 249 -44.32 27.04 -7.53
C ILE A 249 -43.18 26.45 -8.32
N LEU A 250 -43.46 25.43 -9.17
CA LEU A 250 -42.44 24.82 -10.03
C LEU A 250 -41.85 25.82 -11.04
N ALA A 251 -42.68 26.72 -11.59
CA ALA A 251 -42.21 27.80 -12.47
C ALA A 251 -41.25 28.75 -11.74
N THR A 252 -41.58 29.11 -10.52
CA THR A 252 -40.75 30.01 -9.69
C THR A 252 -39.40 29.36 -9.36
N LEU A 253 -39.42 28.07 -8.94
CA LEU A 253 -38.21 27.34 -8.66
C LEU A 253 -37.36 27.14 -9.92
N SER A 254 -38.01 26.86 -11.05
CA SER A 254 -37.33 26.73 -12.36
C SER A 254 -36.68 28.03 -12.81
N ALA A 255 -37.39 29.17 -12.69
CA ALA A 255 -36.84 30.47 -13.00
C ALA A 255 -35.58 30.78 -12.16
N ARG A 256 -35.64 30.48 -10.86
CA ARG A 256 -34.50 30.70 -9.97
C ARG A 256 -33.31 29.78 -10.27
N CYS A 257 -33.55 28.51 -10.63
CA CYS A 257 -32.50 27.64 -11.16
C CYS A 257 -31.99 28.12 -12.53
N GLY A 258 -32.86 28.72 -13.34
CA GLY A 258 -32.53 29.29 -14.65
C GLY A 258 -31.55 30.46 -14.58
N GLU A 259 -31.60 31.27 -13.51
CA GLU A 259 -30.64 32.35 -13.24
C GLU A 259 -29.22 31.83 -12.99
N GLU A 260 -29.06 30.58 -12.54
CA GLU A 260 -27.80 29.97 -12.11
C GLU A 260 -27.34 28.81 -13.01
N THR A 261 -27.81 28.75 -14.26
CA THR A 261 -27.51 27.63 -15.18
C THR A 261 -26.05 27.46 -15.48
N GLU A 262 -25.27 28.54 -15.57
CA GLU A 262 -23.83 28.51 -15.80
C GLU A 262 -23.10 27.89 -14.59
N ALA A 263 -23.41 28.35 -13.39
CA ALA A 263 -22.85 27.80 -12.17
C ALA A 263 -23.22 26.30 -11.95
N LEU A 264 -24.47 25.92 -12.30
CA LEU A 264 -24.91 24.52 -12.24
C LEU A 264 -24.18 23.64 -13.25
N ARG A 265 -23.84 24.16 -14.43
CA ARG A 265 -23.04 23.44 -15.44
C ARG A 265 -21.61 23.25 -14.95
N ASP A 266 -20.98 24.32 -14.50
CA ASP A 266 -19.60 24.29 -13.99
C ASP A 266 -19.48 23.34 -12.79
N ASP A 267 -20.42 23.38 -11.85
CA ASP A 267 -20.45 22.46 -10.72
C ASP A 267 -20.62 20.99 -11.16
N LEU A 268 -21.46 20.73 -12.14
CA LEU A 268 -21.64 19.37 -12.67
C LEU A 268 -20.33 18.85 -13.30
N ASP A 269 -19.67 19.66 -14.11
CA ASP A 269 -18.44 19.30 -14.79
C ASP A 269 -17.29 19.11 -13.79
N LEU A 270 -17.14 20.02 -12.83
CA LEU A 270 -16.13 19.95 -11.77
C LEU A 270 -16.34 18.74 -10.85
N LEU A 271 -17.58 18.49 -10.41
CA LEU A 271 -17.89 17.33 -9.58
C LEU A 271 -17.68 16.02 -10.31
N THR A 272 -18.02 15.97 -11.61
CA THR A 272 -17.77 14.79 -12.46
C THR A 272 -16.27 14.53 -12.61
N LYS A 273 -15.47 15.59 -12.87
CA LYS A 273 -14.02 15.48 -12.99
C LYS A 273 -13.39 15.07 -11.66
N LEU A 274 -13.79 15.66 -10.55
CA LEU A 274 -13.32 15.27 -9.22
C LEU A 274 -13.68 13.81 -8.89
N ASP A 275 -14.90 13.38 -9.15
CA ASP A 275 -15.31 11.97 -8.95
C ASP A 275 -14.43 11.01 -9.73
N PHE A 276 -14.13 11.33 -10.99
CA PHE A 276 -13.23 10.56 -11.84
C PHE A 276 -11.79 10.51 -11.27
N ILE A 277 -11.25 11.65 -10.82
CA ILE A 277 -9.91 11.72 -10.21
C ILE A 277 -9.87 10.89 -8.92
N PHE A 278 -10.89 11.04 -8.07
CA PHE A 278 -10.98 10.27 -6.83
C PHE A 278 -11.19 8.77 -7.08
N ALA A 279 -11.85 8.39 -8.17
CA ALA A 279 -11.97 6.98 -8.59
C ALA A 279 -10.58 6.41 -8.94
N ARG A 280 -9.74 7.16 -9.69
CA ARG A 280 -8.34 6.78 -9.99
C ARG A 280 -7.53 6.60 -8.69
N ALA A 281 -7.65 7.53 -7.75
CA ALA A 281 -6.96 7.46 -6.46
C ALA A 281 -7.45 6.28 -5.60
N GLN A 282 -8.75 5.97 -5.59
CA GLN A 282 -9.28 4.81 -4.88
C GLN A 282 -8.83 3.49 -5.50
N LEU A 283 -8.75 3.42 -6.83
CA LEU A 283 -8.17 2.28 -7.54
C LEU A 283 -6.70 2.10 -7.13
N SER A 284 -5.90 3.19 -7.14
CA SER A 284 -4.51 3.19 -6.67
C SER A 284 -4.39 2.65 -5.24
N ARG A 285 -5.16 3.20 -4.31
CA ARG A 285 -5.21 2.72 -2.93
C ARG A 285 -5.56 1.23 -2.84
N SER A 286 -6.53 0.79 -3.66
CA SER A 286 -6.98 -0.60 -3.66
C SER A 286 -5.87 -1.56 -4.08
N MET A 287 -4.93 -1.15 -4.94
CA MET A 287 -3.84 -1.97 -5.47
C MET A 287 -2.51 -1.73 -4.74
N ASN A 288 -2.45 -0.82 -3.76
CA ASN A 288 -1.21 -0.26 -3.21
C ASN A 288 -0.32 0.29 -4.34
N GLY A 289 -0.94 1.03 -5.24
CA GLY A 289 -0.28 1.61 -6.40
C GLY A 289 0.56 2.83 -6.03
N THR A 290 1.65 3.01 -6.77
CA THR A 290 2.53 4.17 -6.69
C THR A 290 2.58 4.89 -8.03
N GLN A 291 2.87 6.16 -8.00
CA GLN A 291 3.11 6.94 -9.20
C GLN A 291 4.44 6.51 -9.85
N PRO A 292 4.45 6.09 -11.12
CA PRO A 292 5.69 5.85 -11.84
C PRO A 292 6.31 7.18 -12.33
N ASP A 293 7.65 7.21 -12.39
CA ASP A 293 8.37 8.28 -13.06
C ASP A 293 8.33 8.06 -14.58
N PHE A 294 8.07 9.11 -15.37
CA PHE A 294 7.97 9.00 -16.82
C PHE A 294 9.17 9.61 -17.53
N ASN A 295 9.63 8.94 -18.60
CA ASN A 295 10.67 9.39 -19.51
C ASN A 295 10.26 9.20 -20.98
N GLU A 296 10.99 9.83 -21.91
CA GLU A 296 10.83 9.67 -23.37
C GLU A 296 11.98 8.89 -24.02
N GLU A 297 12.89 8.32 -23.20
CA GLU A 297 14.11 7.65 -23.67
C GLU A 297 13.92 6.14 -23.89
N GLY A 298 12.69 5.65 -23.75
CA GLY A 298 12.37 4.22 -23.88
C GLY A 298 12.81 3.38 -22.68
N ARG A 299 13.08 3.99 -21.49
CA ARG A 299 13.50 3.27 -20.31
C ARG A 299 12.29 2.79 -19.50
N ILE A 300 12.31 1.51 -19.17
CA ILE A 300 11.38 0.87 -18.23
C ILE A 300 12.20 0.30 -17.08
N LEU A 301 11.85 0.64 -15.85
CA LEU A 301 12.41 0.06 -14.63
C LEU A 301 11.27 -0.19 -13.65
N ILE A 302 10.79 -1.40 -13.55
CA ILE A 302 9.74 -1.80 -12.63
C ILE A 302 10.38 -2.49 -11.42
N LYS A 303 10.14 -1.95 -10.24
CA LYS A 303 10.62 -2.50 -8.97
C LYS A 303 9.48 -3.17 -8.23
N LYS A 304 9.62 -4.47 -7.98
CA LYS A 304 8.62 -5.27 -7.23
C LYS A 304 7.18 -5.11 -7.77
N GLY A 305 7.06 -5.09 -9.11
CA GLY A 305 5.77 -4.97 -9.79
C GLY A 305 4.88 -6.19 -9.56
N ARG A 306 3.61 -5.97 -9.28
CA ARG A 306 2.59 -7.01 -9.06
C ARG A 306 1.47 -6.87 -10.07
N HIS A 307 1.18 -7.93 -10.81
CA HIS A 307 0.10 -7.88 -11.79
C HIS A 307 -1.26 -7.57 -11.12
N PRO A 308 -1.97 -6.48 -11.51
CA PRO A 308 -3.12 -5.95 -10.78
C PRO A 308 -4.38 -6.82 -10.83
N LEU A 309 -4.43 -7.77 -11.76
CA LEU A 309 -5.55 -8.70 -11.94
C LEU A 309 -5.35 -10.03 -11.20
N LEU A 310 -4.17 -10.28 -10.63
CA LEU A 310 -3.89 -11.46 -9.83
C LEU A 310 -4.25 -11.23 -8.34
N ASP A 311 -4.45 -12.34 -7.62
CA ASP A 311 -4.70 -12.29 -6.18
C ASP A 311 -3.49 -11.66 -5.45
N LYS A 312 -3.74 -10.59 -4.71
CA LYS A 312 -2.72 -9.83 -3.97
C LYS A 312 -1.88 -10.67 -2.99
N LYS A 313 -2.46 -11.76 -2.46
CA LYS A 313 -1.78 -12.65 -1.51
C LYS A 313 -0.89 -13.67 -2.18
N LYS A 314 -1.14 -13.96 -3.46
CA LYS A 314 -0.45 -15.01 -4.22
C LYS A 314 0.51 -14.46 -5.26
N VAL A 315 0.31 -13.21 -5.70
CA VAL A 315 1.13 -12.60 -6.74
C VAL A 315 2.55 -12.38 -6.24
N VAL A 316 3.51 -12.94 -6.97
CA VAL A 316 4.94 -12.74 -6.72
C VAL A 316 5.36 -11.44 -7.39
N PRO A 317 6.05 -10.54 -6.68
CA PRO A 317 6.55 -9.30 -7.27
C PRO A 317 7.73 -9.58 -8.20
N ILE A 318 7.75 -8.90 -9.35
CA ILE A 318 8.81 -9.02 -10.35
C ILE A 318 9.58 -7.72 -10.51
N ASP A 319 10.87 -7.83 -10.76
CA ASP A 319 11.73 -6.71 -11.12
C ASP A 319 12.02 -6.80 -12.63
N ILE A 320 11.79 -5.71 -13.38
CA ILE A 320 11.98 -5.66 -14.83
C ILE A 320 12.75 -4.41 -15.20
N GLN A 321 13.72 -4.57 -16.09
CA GLN A 321 14.51 -3.50 -16.68
C GLN A 321 14.51 -3.67 -18.19
N LEU A 322 14.33 -2.57 -18.93
CA LEU A 322 14.42 -2.52 -20.40
C LEU A 322 14.76 -1.09 -20.85
N GLY A 323 15.52 -0.94 -21.93
CA GLY A 323 15.80 0.38 -22.53
C GLY A 323 16.94 1.16 -21.89
N LYS A 324 17.70 0.58 -20.95
CA LYS A 324 18.89 1.20 -20.35
C LYS A 324 20.17 0.53 -20.83
N ASP A 325 20.35 -0.72 -20.49
CA ASP A 325 21.55 -1.50 -20.84
C ASP A 325 21.29 -2.36 -22.08
N PHE A 326 20.05 -2.62 -22.39
CA PHE A 326 19.56 -3.38 -23.55
C PHE A 326 18.16 -2.94 -23.95
N GLU A 327 17.82 -3.06 -25.22
CA GLU A 327 16.53 -2.70 -25.83
C GLU A 327 15.62 -3.90 -26.03
N LEU A 328 16.16 -5.11 -25.98
CA LEU A 328 15.45 -6.35 -26.26
C LEU A 328 15.71 -7.37 -25.15
N LEU A 329 14.63 -7.90 -24.55
CA LEU A 329 14.69 -8.93 -23.51
C LEU A 329 14.04 -10.22 -24.00
N ILE A 330 14.82 -11.31 -24.05
CA ILE A 330 14.35 -12.66 -24.40
C ILE A 330 14.16 -13.48 -23.14
N ILE A 331 12.91 -13.82 -22.82
CA ILE A 331 12.56 -14.56 -21.61
C ILE A 331 12.37 -16.04 -21.95
N THR A 332 13.14 -16.89 -21.28
CA THR A 332 13.11 -18.33 -21.45
C THR A 332 12.61 -19.03 -20.18
N GLY A 333 12.34 -20.32 -20.25
CA GLY A 333 11.85 -21.11 -19.11
C GLY A 333 10.52 -21.83 -19.40
N PRO A 334 9.97 -22.58 -18.40
CA PRO A 334 8.74 -23.34 -18.59
C PRO A 334 7.51 -22.41 -18.72
N ASN A 335 6.45 -22.86 -19.42
CA ASN A 335 5.22 -22.05 -19.61
C ASN A 335 4.54 -21.67 -18.29
N THR A 336 4.61 -22.55 -17.31
CA THR A 336 4.06 -22.35 -15.98
C THR A 336 4.87 -21.34 -15.14
N GLY A 337 6.05 -20.89 -15.60
CA GLY A 337 6.99 -20.04 -14.85
C GLY A 337 6.57 -18.56 -14.73
N GLY A 338 5.53 -18.12 -15.44
CA GLY A 338 5.06 -16.73 -15.38
C GLY A 338 5.56 -15.83 -16.52
N LYS A 339 6.13 -16.39 -17.61
CA LYS A 339 6.61 -15.62 -18.79
C LYS A 339 5.55 -14.69 -19.34
N THR A 340 4.39 -15.22 -19.71
CA THR A 340 3.23 -14.48 -20.24
C THR A 340 2.76 -13.40 -19.27
N VAL A 341 2.75 -13.70 -17.95
CA VAL A 341 2.35 -12.75 -16.92
C VAL A 341 3.35 -11.58 -16.85
N SER A 342 4.63 -11.83 -17.00
CA SER A 342 5.66 -10.78 -17.01
C SER A 342 5.47 -9.83 -18.20
N LEU A 343 5.23 -10.36 -19.41
CA LEU A 343 4.88 -9.56 -20.59
C LEU A 343 3.62 -8.71 -20.36
N LYS A 344 2.55 -9.36 -19.91
CA LYS A 344 1.29 -8.67 -19.62
C LYS A 344 1.46 -7.59 -18.54
N THR A 345 2.31 -7.83 -17.54
CA THR A 345 2.56 -6.84 -16.48
C THR A 345 3.20 -5.57 -17.04
N VAL A 346 4.22 -5.69 -17.87
CA VAL A 346 4.90 -4.53 -18.49
C VAL A 346 3.95 -3.76 -19.39
N GLY A 347 3.27 -4.47 -20.30
CA GLY A 347 2.33 -3.83 -21.21
C GLY A 347 1.19 -3.15 -20.48
N LEU A 348 0.58 -3.82 -19.51
CA LEU A 348 -0.53 -3.26 -18.72
C LEU A 348 -0.08 -2.07 -17.88
N PHE A 349 1.09 -2.12 -17.26
CA PHE A 349 1.64 -0.98 -16.48
C PHE A 349 1.90 0.24 -17.37
N THR A 350 2.42 0.02 -18.58
CA THR A 350 2.60 1.09 -19.57
C THR A 350 1.27 1.74 -19.92
N LEU A 351 0.24 0.95 -20.24
CA LEU A 351 -1.10 1.47 -20.56
C LEU A 351 -1.74 2.19 -19.37
N MET A 352 -1.65 1.60 -18.17
CA MET A 352 -2.17 2.20 -16.94
C MET A 352 -1.46 3.53 -16.64
N GLY A 353 -0.14 3.52 -16.65
CA GLY A 353 0.66 4.71 -16.36
C GLY A 353 0.37 5.85 -17.33
N GLN A 354 0.31 5.57 -18.64
CA GLN A 354 -0.02 6.56 -19.67
C GLN A 354 -1.47 7.08 -19.59
N ALA A 355 -2.36 6.33 -18.91
CA ALA A 355 -3.72 6.79 -18.63
C ALA A 355 -3.84 7.55 -17.28
N GLY A 356 -2.74 7.91 -16.63
CA GLY A 356 -2.77 8.60 -15.34
C GLY A 356 -3.13 7.72 -14.15
N LEU A 357 -3.12 6.39 -14.32
CA LEU A 357 -3.32 5.43 -13.25
C LEU A 357 -1.99 5.06 -12.60
N HIS A 358 -1.97 4.93 -11.28
CA HIS A 358 -0.83 4.39 -10.56
C HIS A 358 -0.66 2.91 -10.84
N ILE A 359 0.56 2.41 -10.70
CA ILE A 359 0.90 1.01 -10.90
C ILE A 359 1.24 0.32 -9.57
N PRO A 360 0.87 -0.94 -9.36
CA PRO A 360 1.22 -1.68 -8.15
C PRO A 360 2.68 -2.14 -8.19
N ALA A 361 3.59 -1.20 -8.01
CA ALA A 361 5.04 -1.36 -7.96
C ALA A 361 5.63 -0.54 -6.81
N PHE A 362 6.93 -0.65 -6.57
CA PHE A 362 7.61 0.19 -5.58
C PHE A 362 7.93 1.58 -6.16
N ASP A 363 8.08 2.53 -5.27
CA ASP A 363 8.48 3.90 -5.59
C ASP A 363 9.75 3.95 -6.45
N HIS A 364 9.87 4.98 -7.27
CA HIS A 364 10.93 5.13 -8.26
C HIS A 364 10.97 4.00 -9.30
N SER A 365 9.82 3.44 -9.63
CA SER A 365 9.63 2.67 -10.85
C SER A 365 9.47 3.65 -12.01
N GLU A 366 10.20 3.40 -13.11
CA GLU A 366 10.19 4.25 -14.29
C GLU A 366 9.44 3.58 -15.43
N LEU A 367 8.64 4.35 -16.16
CA LEU A 367 8.00 3.95 -17.41
C LEU A 367 8.35 4.94 -18.51
N SER A 368 8.37 4.48 -19.74
CA SER A 368 8.51 5.38 -20.88
C SER A 368 7.17 5.67 -21.52
N VAL A 369 7.07 6.83 -22.18
CA VAL A 369 5.95 7.16 -23.05
C VAL A 369 6.15 6.48 -24.39
N PHE A 370 5.28 5.52 -24.70
CA PHE A 370 5.22 4.85 -25.99
C PHE A 370 4.06 5.38 -26.81
N HIS A 371 4.30 5.59 -28.11
CA HIS A 371 3.24 5.96 -29.04
C HIS A 371 2.34 4.77 -29.32
N GLU A 372 2.92 3.59 -29.48
CA GLU A 372 2.20 2.36 -29.70
C GLU A 372 2.72 1.24 -28.78
N VAL A 373 1.78 0.45 -28.27
CA VAL A 373 2.05 -0.81 -27.59
C VAL A 373 1.44 -1.93 -28.41
N PHE A 374 2.28 -2.87 -28.82
CA PHE A 374 1.86 -4.04 -29.57
C PHE A 374 1.98 -5.29 -28.70
N ALA A 375 1.00 -6.17 -28.79
CA ALA A 375 1.01 -7.43 -28.05
C ALA A 375 0.52 -8.56 -28.95
N ASP A 376 1.39 -9.56 -29.08
CA ASP A 376 1.06 -10.87 -29.65
C ASP A 376 1.18 -11.90 -28.54
N ILE A 377 0.12 -12.02 -27.74
CA ILE A 377 0.05 -12.80 -26.51
C ILE A 377 -1.27 -13.60 -26.50
N GLY A 378 -1.15 -14.90 -26.26
CA GLY A 378 -2.27 -15.81 -26.06
C GLY A 378 -2.51 -16.74 -27.23
N ASP A 379 -3.08 -17.91 -26.94
CA ASP A 379 -3.54 -18.88 -27.91
C ASP A 379 -4.84 -18.41 -28.54
N GLU A 380 -4.84 -18.06 -29.81
CA GLU A 380 -6.08 -17.85 -30.59
C GLU A 380 -6.74 -19.21 -30.90
N GLN A 381 -7.07 -19.99 -29.86
CA GLN A 381 -7.83 -21.24 -29.96
C GLN A 381 -9.33 -21.00 -30.15
N SER A 382 -9.71 -19.96 -30.87
CA SER A 382 -11.12 -19.86 -31.29
C SER A 382 -11.40 -20.81 -32.46
N ILE A 383 -12.28 -21.80 -32.21
CA ILE A 383 -12.76 -22.78 -33.17
C ILE A 383 -13.33 -22.11 -34.44
N GLU A 384 -13.67 -20.81 -34.37
CA GLU A 384 -14.23 -20.03 -35.46
C GLU A 384 -13.20 -19.52 -36.50
N GLN A 385 -11.90 -19.56 -36.22
CA GLN A 385 -10.87 -19.13 -37.17
C GLN A 385 -10.13 -20.34 -37.72
N SER A 386 -10.32 -20.61 -39.00
CA SER A 386 -9.73 -21.72 -39.74
C SER A 386 -8.24 -21.60 -40.07
N LEU A 387 -7.57 -20.57 -39.51
CA LEU A 387 -6.13 -20.36 -39.68
C LEU A 387 -5.36 -21.16 -38.65
N SER A 388 -4.24 -21.82 -39.06
CA SER A 388 -3.28 -22.39 -38.14
C SER A 388 -2.81 -21.33 -37.14
N THR A 389 -2.56 -21.71 -35.87
CA THR A 389 -2.03 -20.84 -34.80
C THR A 389 -0.81 -20.06 -35.28
N PHE A 390 0.12 -20.71 -36.00
CA PHE A 390 1.28 -20.06 -36.62
C PHE A 390 0.88 -18.94 -37.61
N SER A 391 -0.11 -19.19 -38.48
CA SER A 391 -0.53 -18.19 -39.46
C SER A 391 -1.17 -16.97 -38.81
N ALA A 392 -1.93 -17.15 -37.72
CA ALA A 392 -2.53 -16.06 -36.96
C ALA A 392 -1.47 -15.17 -36.30
N HIS A 393 -0.50 -15.78 -35.60
CA HIS A 393 0.63 -15.06 -34.99
C HIS A 393 1.47 -14.34 -36.06
N MET A 394 1.73 -15.00 -37.20
CA MET A 394 2.52 -14.39 -38.28
C MET A 394 1.81 -13.21 -38.92
N THR A 395 0.49 -13.31 -39.14
CA THR A 395 -0.32 -12.17 -39.65
C THR A 395 -0.26 -10.97 -38.71
N ASN A 396 -0.36 -11.22 -37.39
CA ASN A 396 -0.24 -10.15 -36.38
C ASN A 396 1.19 -9.57 -36.39
N THR A 397 2.21 -10.42 -36.40
CA THR A 397 3.62 -10.00 -36.47
C THR A 397 3.89 -9.14 -37.69
N VAL A 398 3.35 -9.49 -38.87
CA VAL A 398 3.47 -8.69 -40.10
C VAL A 398 2.83 -7.31 -39.93
N SER A 399 1.67 -7.21 -39.25
CA SER A 399 1.05 -5.91 -38.96
C SER A 399 1.93 -5.10 -38.03
N ILE A 400 2.43 -5.70 -36.95
CA ILE A 400 3.35 -5.06 -35.99
C ILE A 400 4.59 -4.53 -36.70
N LEU A 401 5.24 -5.35 -37.53
CA LEU A 401 6.43 -4.96 -38.27
C LEU A 401 6.20 -3.80 -39.27
N LYS A 402 4.99 -3.55 -39.72
CA LYS A 402 4.66 -2.41 -40.57
C LYS A 402 4.58 -1.11 -39.81
N GLU A 403 4.11 -1.15 -38.56
CA GLU A 403 3.75 0.02 -37.77
C GLU A 403 4.78 0.35 -36.67
N ALA A 404 5.52 -0.65 -36.18
CA ALA A 404 6.46 -0.47 -35.08
C ALA A 404 7.65 0.44 -35.44
N ASP A 405 7.98 1.36 -34.56
CA ASP A 405 9.07 2.34 -34.65
C ASP A 405 9.93 2.34 -33.36
N ASP A 406 10.78 3.35 -33.20
CA ASP A 406 11.66 3.54 -32.03
C ASP A 406 10.90 3.95 -30.75
N ARG A 407 9.65 4.39 -30.87
CA ARG A 407 8.74 4.73 -29.76
C ARG A 407 7.67 3.67 -29.52
N SER A 408 7.94 2.46 -29.95
CA SER A 408 7.01 1.33 -29.82
C SER A 408 7.50 0.33 -28.77
N LEU A 409 6.56 -0.17 -27.96
CA LEU A 409 6.77 -1.34 -27.09
C LEU A 409 6.13 -2.57 -27.75
N VAL A 410 6.91 -3.61 -27.99
CA VAL A 410 6.46 -4.82 -28.65
C VAL A 410 6.61 -6.02 -27.72
N LEU A 411 5.51 -6.77 -27.53
CA LEU A 411 5.44 -7.90 -26.62
C LEU A 411 5.04 -9.15 -27.40
N PHE A 412 5.95 -10.12 -27.47
CA PHE A 412 5.71 -11.41 -28.13
C PHE A 412 5.69 -12.55 -27.14
N ASP A 413 4.66 -13.36 -27.18
CA ASP A 413 4.62 -14.61 -26.42
C ASP A 413 4.81 -15.79 -27.38
N GLU A 414 5.73 -16.68 -27.02
CA GLU A 414 6.10 -17.87 -27.79
C GLU A 414 6.45 -17.59 -29.28
N LEU A 415 7.25 -16.56 -29.53
CA LEU A 415 7.61 -16.13 -30.88
C LEU A 415 8.22 -17.27 -31.70
N GLY A 416 7.63 -17.53 -32.86
CA GLY A 416 8.06 -18.57 -33.78
C GLY A 416 7.45 -19.96 -33.53
N ALA A 417 6.62 -20.13 -32.51
CA ALA A 417 5.96 -21.40 -32.21
C ALA A 417 4.95 -21.80 -33.28
N GLY A 418 4.66 -23.10 -33.35
CA GLY A 418 3.64 -23.66 -34.25
C GLY A 418 4.10 -24.03 -35.66
N THR A 419 5.42 -24.00 -35.93
CA THR A 419 6.06 -24.49 -37.17
C THR A 419 7.26 -25.37 -36.84
N ASP A 420 8.04 -25.77 -37.86
CA ASP A 420 9.32 -26.45 -37.63
C ASP A 420 10.22 -25.64 -36.70
N PRO A 421 10.80 -26.25 -35.66
CA PRO A 421 11.58 -25.51 -34.65
C PRO A 421 12.77 -24.72 -35.25
N THR A 422 13.44 -25.25 -36.25
CA THR A 422 14.59 -24.60 -36.88
C THR A 422 14.15 -23.37 -37.68
N GLU A 423 13.05 -23.52 -38.45
CA GLU A 423 12.47 -22.41 -39.21
C GLU A 423 11.88 -21.35 -38.27
N GLY A 424 11.19 -21.79 -37.26
CA GLY A 424 10.58 -20.92 -36.25
C GLY A 424 11.63 -20.07 -35.52
N ALA A 425 12.75 -20.70 -35.09
CA ALA A 425 13.85 -19.99 -34.44
C ALA A 425 14.52 -18.99 -35.42
N ALA A 426 14.78 -19.37 -36.67
CA ALA A 426 15.37 -18.47 -37.66
C ALA A 426 14.49 -17.27 -37.96
N LEU A 427 13.16 -17.47 -38.11
CA LEU A 427 12.20 -16.38 -38.29
C LEU A 427 12.13 -15.46 -37.06
N ALA A 428 12.12 -16.03 -35.88
CA ALA A 428 12.09 -15.25 -34.64
C ALA A 428 13.33 -14.36 -34.50
N ILE A 429 14.52 -14.89 -34.76
CA ILE A 429 15.78 -14.12 -34.77
C ILE A 429 15.73 -12.99 -35.82
N ALA A 430 15.23 -13.26 -37.02
CA ALA A 430 15.10 -12.24 -38.05
C ALA A 430 14.12 -11.11 -37.68
N ILE A 431 12.98 -11.46 -37.11
CA ILE A 431 11.95 -10.52 -36.65
C ILE A 431 12.54 -9.65 -35.52
N LEU A 432 13.14 -10.25 -34.50
CA LEU A 432 13.71 -9.53 -33.35
C LEU A 432 14.87 -8.63 -33.80
N SER A 433 15.76 -9.11 -34.70
CA SER A 433 16.82 -8.30 -35.27
C SER A 433 16.33 -7.11 -36.08
N ASN A 434 15.17 -7.25 -36.76
CA ASN A 434 14.56 -6.15 -37.50
C ASN A 434 14.03 -5.06 -36.55
N LEU A 435 13.31 -5.45 -35.50
CA LEU A 435 12.79 -4.53 -34.50
C LEU A 435 13.92 -3.87 -33.68
N HIS A 436 14.94 -4.61 -33.32
CA HIS A 436 16.12 -4.08 -32.64
C HIS A 436 16.82 -2.99 -33.48
N ARG A 437 17.02 -3.22 -34.78
CA ARG A 437 17.58 -2.21 -35.70
C ARG A 437 16.71 -0.97 -35.85
N ARG A 438 15.39 -1.07 -35.61
CA ARG A 438 14.49 0.07 -35.60
C ARG A 438 14.51 0.84 -34.29
N GLY A 439 15.16 0.30 -33.24
CA GLY A 439 15.18 0.91 -31.92
C GLY A 439 13.93 0.66 -31.07
N SER A 440 13.02 -0.23 -31.49
CA SER A 440 11.83 -0.59 -30.72
C SER A 440 12.22 -1.26 -29.40
N ARG A 441 11.46 -1.06 -28.35
CA ARG A 441 11.60 -1.81 -27.10
C ARG A 441 10.84 -3.12 -27.19
N VAL A 442 11.52 -4.25 -27.02
CA VAL A 442 10.94 -5.56 -27.27
C VAL A 442 11.11 -6.48 -26.07
N MET A 443 10.05 -7.18 -25.71
CA MET A 443 10.12 -8.33 -24.82
C MET A 443 9.50 -9.53 -25.53
N ALA A 444 10.25 -10.62 -25.60
CA ALA A 444 9.79 -11.84 -26.27
C ALA A 444 9.98 -13.05 -25.36
N THR A 445 9.02 -13.97 -25.37
CA THR A 445 9.21 -15.28 -24.75
C THR A 445 9.44 -16.35 -25.80
N THR A 446 10.21 -17.35 -25.45
CA THR A 446 10.53 -18.46 -26.35
C THR A 446 10.96 -19.71 -25.62
N HIS A 447 10.89 -20.83 -26.33
CA HIS A 447 11.47 -22.11 -25.91
C HIS A 447 12.73 -22.51 -26.71
N TYR A 448 13.10 -21.73 -27.74
CA TYR A 448 14.21 -22.04 -28.61
C TYR A 448 15.57 -21.71 -28.02
N SER A 449 16.50 -22.67 -28.04
CA SER A 449 17.86 -22.49 -27.54
C SER A 449 18.67 -21.52 -28.39
N GLU A 450 18.39 -21.43 -29.70
CA GLU A 450 19.04 -20.54 -30.67
C GLU A 450 18.82 -19.04 -30.28
N LEU A 451 17.66 -18.70 -29.70
CA LEU A 451 17.38 -17.34 -29.25
C LEU A 451 18.16 -16.99 -27.98
N LYS A 452 18.47 -18.00 -27.13
CA LYS A 452 19.37 -17.78 -25.98
C LYS A 452 20.79 -17.41 -26.48
N VAL A 453 21.29 -18.10 -27.50
CA VAL A 453 22.59 -17.82 -28.15
C VAL A 453 22.57 -16.45 -28.81
N PHE A 454 21.51 -16.13 -29.54
CA PHE A 454 21.30 -14.82 -30.16
C PHE A 454 21.41 -13.69 -29.15
N ALA A 455 20.78 -13.82 -27.97
CA ALA A 455 20.88 -12.82 -26.92
C ALA A 455 22.30 -12.69 -26.32
N LEU A 456 23.03 -13.80 -26.19
CA LEU A 456 24.40 -13.76 -25.68
C LEU A 456 25.39 -13.14 -26.69
N SER A 457 25.10 -13.23 -28.00
CA SER A 457 25.99 -12.80 -29.07
C SER A 457 25.71 -11.42 -29.65
N THR A 458 24.51 -10.84 -29.32
CA THR A 458 24.04 -9.58 -29.90
C THR A 458 24.04 -8.46 -28.88
N PRO A 459 24.83 -7.39 -29.04
CA PRO A 459 24.81 -6.23 -28.16
C PRO A 459 23.41 -5.59 -28.13
N GLY A 460 22.93 -5.17 -26.95
CA GLY A 460 21.61 -4.58 -26.78
C GLY A 460 20.46 -5.60 -26.67
N VAL A 461 20.79 -6.89 -26.70
CA VAL A 461 19.85 -8.00 -26.46
C VAL A 461 20.27 -8.73 -25.20
N GLU A 462 19.30 -9.00 -24.30
CA GLU A 462 19.58 -9.64 -23.03
C GLU A 462 18.71 -10.86 -22.82
N ASN A 463 19.22 -11.86 -22.11
CA ASN A 463 18.48 -13.03 -21.68
C ASN A 463 17.76 -12.76 -20.36
N GLY A 464 16.61 -13.38 -20.20
CA GLY A 464 15.91 -13.50 -18.93
C GLY A 464 15.34 -14.90 -18.75
N CYS A 465 15.18 -15.33 -17.50
CA CYS A 465 14.50 -16.58 -17.22
C CYS A 465 13.51 -16.42 -16.08
N CYS A 466 12.42 -17.19 -16.17
CA CYS A 466 11.55 -17.40 -15.03
C CYS A 466 12.10 -18.54 -14.19
N GLU A 467 12.44 -18.22 -12.92
CA GLU A 467 12.99 -19.18 -11.98
C GLU A 467 11.99 -20.31 -11.70
N PHE A 468 12.48 -21.54 -11.71
CA PHE A 468 11.70 -22.74 -11.43
C PHE A 468 12.40 -23.58 -10.37
N ASP A 469 11.69 -23.88 -9.31
CA ASP A 469 12.21 -24.75 -8.25
C ASP A 469 12.04 -26.22 -8.64
N VAL A 470 13.15 -26.83 -9.00
CA VAL A 470 13.20 -28.24 -9.39
C VAL A 470 12.95 -29.18 -8.20
N GLU A 471 13.21 -28.76 -6.96
CA GLU A 471 12.99 -29.59 -5.79
C GLU A 471 11.49 -29.75 -5.47
N THR A 472 10.75 -28.65 -5.54
CA THR A 472 9.31 -28.63 -5.25
C THR A 472 8.43 -28.83 -6.48
N LEU A 473 9.00 -28.82 -7.71
CA LEU A 473 8.30 -28.77 -8.99
C LEU A 473 7.30 -27.61 -9.08
N ARG A 474 7.63 -26.49 -8.49
CA ARG A 474 6.79 -25.30 -8.50
C ARG A 474 7.52 -24.09 -9.10
N PRO A 475 6.81 -23.27 -9.87
CA PRO A 475 7.38 -22.00 -10.31
C PRO A 475 7.53 -21.08 -9.10
N THR A 476 8.65 -20.38 -9.01
CA THR A 476 8.82 -19.30 -8.03
C THR A 476 8.24 -17.99 -8.53
N TYR A 477 7.95 -17.90 -9.82
CA TYR A 477 7.47 -16.72 -10.54
C TYR A 477 8.44 -15.52 -10.51
N ARG A 478 9.68 -15.73 -10.10
CA ARG A 478 10.70 -14.67 -10.13
C ARG A 478 11.31 -14.59 -11.52
N LEU A 479 11.45 -13.36 -12.01
CA LEU A 479 12.15 -13.08 -13.26
C LEU A 479 13.61 -12.72 -12.96
N LEU A 480 14.53 -13.47 -13.55
CA LEU A 480 15.98 -13.25 -13.48
C LEU A 480 16.46 -12.72 -14.83
N ILE A 481 17.01 -11.51 -14.86
CA ILE A 481 17.53 -10.87 -16.08
C ILE A 481 19.04 -11.10 -16.18
N GLY A 482 19.54 -11.34 -17.39
CA GLY A 482 20.95 -11.61 -17.73
C GLY A 482 21.36 -13.07 -17.61
N VAL A 483 20.42 -13.99 -17.44
CA VAL A 483 20.66 -15.43 -17.45
C VAL A 483 19.67 -16.11 -18.37
N PRO A 484 20.14 -16.91 -19.32
CA PRO A 484 19.26 -17.77 -20.10
C PRO A 484 18.70 -18.89 -19.20
N GLY A 485 17.41 -19.20 -19.34
CA GLY A 485 16.79 -20.28 -18.59
C GLY A 485 17.25 -21.66 -19.04
N LYS A 486 17.43 -22.55 -18.08
CA LYS A 486 17.75 -23.95 -18.30
C LYS A 486 16.48 -24.75 -18.65
N SER A 487 16.65 -25.73 -19.52
CA SER A 487 15.61 -26.75 -19.72
C SER A 487 15.64 -27.74 -18.57
N ASN A 488 14.52 -27.85 -17.85
CA ASN A 488 14.39 -28.79 -16.72
C ASN A 488 13.52 -30.00 -17.06
N ALA A 489 13.30 -30.26 -18.35
CA ALA A 489 12.37 -31.31 -18.80
C ALA A 489 12.70 -32.68 -18.22
N PHE A 490 13.96 -33.12 -18.25
CA PHE A 490 14.37 -34.41 -17.70
C PHE A 490 14.20 -34.50 -16.18
N ALA A 491 14.61 -33.46 -15.46
CA ALA A 491 14.46 -33.42 -13.99
C ALA A 491 12.97 -33.41 -13.57
N ILE A 492 12.15 -32.70 -14.30
CA ILE A 492 10.68 -32.67 -14.06
C ILE A 492 10.09 -34.06 -14.38
N SER A 493 10.41 -34.65 -15.53
CA SER A 493 9.91 -35.97 -15.94
C SER A 493 10.31 -37.08 -14.96
N GLN A 494 11.55 -37.06 -14.47
CA GLN A 494 12.02 -37.99 -13.45
C GLN A 494 11.21 -37.89 -12.16
N LYS A 495 10.97 -36.69 -11.69
CA LYS A 495 10.16 -36.46 -10.46
C LYS A 495 8.69 -36.78 -10.65
N LEU A 496 8.17 -36.70 -11.87
CA LEU A 496 6.80 -37.12 -12.21
C LEU A 496 6.68 -38.64 -12.37
N GLY A 497 7.80 -39.36 -12.27
CA GLY A 497 7.80 -40.82 -12.24
C GLY A 497 8.19 -41.49 -13.57
N LEU A 498 8.74 -40.76 -14.55
CA LEU A 498 9.33 -41.38 -15.73
C LEU A 498 10.57 -42.17 -15.33
N SER A 499 10.69 -43.43 -15.84
CA SER A 499 11.80 -44.29 -15.46
C SER A 499 13.16 -43.71 -15.93
N GLN A 500 14.17 -43.97 -15.13
CA GLN A 500 15.53 -43.49 -15.39
C GLN A 500 16.08 -44.00 -16.76
N ASP A 501 15.73 -45.23 -17.12
CA ASP A 501 16.18 -45.83 -18.41
C ASP A 501 15.66 -45.05 -19.59
N ILE A 502 14.39 -44.60 -19.56
CA ILE A 502 13.82 -43.77 -20.65
C ILE A 502 14.51 -42.41 -20.70
N ILE A 503 14.83 -41.82 -19.55
CA ILE A 503 15.53 -40.53 -19.50
C ILE A 503 16.95 -40.66 -20.02
N GLU A 504 17.66 -41.72 -19.69
CA GLU A 504 19.01 -41.99 -20.18
C GLU A 504 18.98 -42.24 -21.69
N GLU A 505 18.06 -43.03 -22.21
CA GLU A 505 17.84 -43.22 -23.62
C GLU A 505 17.55 -41.88 -24.33
N ALA A 506 16.63 -41.06 -23.78
CA ALA A 506 16.31 -39.76 -24.36
C ALA A 506 17.55 -38.82 -24.42
N LYS A 507 18.42 -38.84 -23.40
CA LYS A 507 19.69 -38.08 -23.44
C LYS A 507 20.63 -38.52 -24.55
N THR A 508 20.63 -39.80 -24.92
CA THR A 508 21.51 -40.29 -26.04
C THR A 508 21.12 -39.72 -27.41
N HIS A 509 19.89 -39.20 -27.51
CA HIS A 509 19.38 -38.55 -28.73
C HIS A 509 19.71 -37.03 -28.79
N LEU A 510 20.26 -36.44 -27.72
CA LEU A 510 20.78 -35.06 -27.73
C LEU A 510 22.16 -35.03 -28.43
N THR A 511 22.47 -33.92 -29.08
CA THR A 511 23.80 -33.70 -29.61
C THR A 511 24.77 -33.30 -28.51
N LYS A 512 26.05 -33.64 -28.59
CA LYS A 512 27.07 -33.25 -27.62
C LYS A 512 27.18 -31.72 -27.44
N GLN A 513 26.93 -30.98 -28.51
CA GLN A 513 26.93 -29.50 -28.42
C GLN A 513 25.78 -28.96 -27.60
N ASP A 514 24.62 -29.62 -27.63
CA ASP A 514 23.46 -29.22 -26.81
C ASP A 514 23.71 -29.56 -25.33
N GLU A 515 24.35 -30.68 -24.99
CA GLU A 515 24.70 -31.05 -23.62
C GLU A 515 25.73 -30.07 -23.03
N ASP A 516 26.84 -29.83 -23.73
CA ASP A 516 27.90 -28.91 -23.29
C ASP A 516 27.36 -27.49 -23.06
N PHE A 517 26.42 -27.04 -23.90
CA PHE A 517 25.79 -25.74 -23.79
C PHE A 517 24.82 -25.65 -22.59
N GLU A 518 23.97 -26.66 -22.39
CA GLU A 518 23.06 -26.73 -21.22
C GLU A 518 23.84 -26.84 -19.90
N ASP A 519 24.97 -27.52 -19.84
CA ASP A 519 25.85 -27.60 -18.68
C ASP A 519 26.53 -26.25 -18.36
N LEU A 520 26.98 -25.53 -19.40
CA LEU A 520 27.50 -24.17 -19.23
C LEU A 520 26.45 -23.22 -18.71
N LEU A 521 25.22 -23.30 -19.23
CA LEU A 521 24.09 -22.53 -18.76
C LEU A 521 23.74 -22.85 -17.30
N ALA A 522 23.83 -24.12 -16.90
CA ALA A 522 23.61 -24.54 -15.53
C ALA A 522 24.61 -23.92 -14.54
N ASP A 523 25.90 -23.89 -14.90
CA ASP A 523 26.96 -23.30 -14.08
C ASP A 523 26.76 -21.75 -13.95
N LEU A 524 26.39 -21.09 -15.03
CA LEU A 524 26.09 -19.66 -15.04
C LEU A 524 24.87 -19.31 -14.17
N GLU A 525 23.78 -20.08 -14.26
CA GLU A 525 22.59 -19.89 -13.45
C GLU A 525 22.89 -20.09 -11.95
N GLN A 526 23.63 -21.15 -11.60
CA GLN A 526 24.01 -21.42 -10.22
C GLN A 526 24.89 -20.31 -9.63
N LYS A 527 25.88 -19.82 -10.38
CA LYS A 527 26.73 -18.72 -9.95
C LYS A 527 25.94 -17.44 -9.73
N ARG A 528 24.97 -17.16 -10.59
CA ARG A 528 24.15 -15.96 -10.46
C ARG A 528 23.14 -16.04 -9.33
N VAL A 529 22.48 -17.17 -9.13
CA VAL A 529 21.60 -17.36 -7.95
C VAL A 529 22.39 -17.09 -6.67
N THR A 530 23.65 -17.53 -6.61
CA THR A 530 24.54 -17.23 -5.50
C THR A 530 24.80 -15.72 -5.37
N ILE A 531 25.10 -15.04 -6.48
CA ILE A 531 25.36 -13.59 -6.51
C ILE A 531 24.10 -12.81 -6.09
N GLU A 532 22.92 -13.23 -6.52
CA GLU A 532 21.67 -12.56 -6.19
C GLU A 532 21.29 -12.74 -4.72
N GLN A 533 21.50 -13.94 -4.16
CA GLN A 533 21.37 -14.19 -2.73
C GLN A 533 22.32 -13.33 -1.89
N GLU A 534 23.58 -13.21 -2.32
CA GLU A 534 24.56 -12.33 -1.68
C GLU A 534 24.15 -10.87 -1.80
N ARG A 535 23.59 -10.45 -2.92
CA ARG A 535 23.10 -9.08 -3.14
C ARG A 535 21.91 -8.75 -2.25
N ASP A 536 20.97 -9.68 -2.08
CA ASP A 536 19.83 -9.50 -1.18
C ASP A 536 20.29 -9.42 0.28
N GLN A 537 21.30 -10.22 0.67
CA GLN A 537 21.94 -10.12 1.98
C GLN A 537 22.65 -8.76 2.16
N ILE A 538 23.36 -8.28 1.16
CA ILE A 538 24.01 -6.96 1.19
C ILE A 538 22.99 -5.85 1.32
N ASN A 539 21.87 -5.94 0.63
CA ASN A 539 20.79 -4.95 0.74
C ASN A 539 20.15 -4.95 2.14
N SER A 540 19.90 -6.12 2.72
CA SER A 540 19.39 -6.22 4.09
C SER A 540 20.36 -5.65 5.11
N TYR A 541 21.67 -5.93 4.98
CA TYR A 541 22.71 -5.31 5.82
C TYR A 541 22.80 -3.80 5.62
N LYS A 542 22.57 -3.31 4.41
CA LYS A 542 22.55 -1.88 4.12
C LYS A 542 21.41 -1.15 4.82
N GLU A 543 20.24 -1.76 4.87
CA GLU A 543 19.09 -1.24 5.63
C GLU A 543 19.35 -1.27 7.14
N GLU A 544 19.91 -2.37 7.65
CA GLU A 544 20.27 -2.49 9.07
C GLU A 544 21.32 -1.44 9.48
N ILE A 545 22.33 -1.23 8.64
CA ILE A 545 23.35 -0.18 8.84
C ILE A 545 22.69 1.21 8.84
N ARG A 546 21.73 1.45 7.96
CA ARG A 546 21.02 2.73 7.90
C ARG A 546 20.20 2.98 9.17
N GLU A 547 19.48 1.98 9.65
CA GLU A 547 18.75 2.06 10.92
C GLU A 547 19.66 2.28 12.12
N LEU A 548 20.78 1.53 12.17
CA LEU A 548 21.78 1.68 13.22
C LEU A 548 22.42 3.08 13.22
N LYS A 549 22.67 3.63 12.04
CA LYS A 549 23.20 4.99 11.90
C LYS A 549 22.22 6.03 12.43
N GLN A 550 20.93 5.92 12.05
CA GLN A 550 19.88 6.82 12.57
C GLN A 550 19.74 6.72 14.11
N ARG A 551 19.81 5.49 14.65
CA ARG A 551 19.79 5.29 16.11
C ARG A 551 21.00 5.89 16.80
N LEU A 552 22.17 5.81 16.17
CA LEU A 552 23.41 6.43 16.70
C LEU A 552 23.31 7.96 16.69
N GLU A 553 22.86 8.55 15.58
CA GLU A 553 22.66 10.00 15.44
C GLU A 553 21.66 10.52 16.49
N SER A 554 20.53 9.85 16.67
CA SER A 554 19.54 10.23 17.69
C SER A 554 20.04 10.07 19.12
N LYS A 555 20.92 9.09 19.39
CA LYS A 555 21.57 8.96 20.70
C LYS A 555 22.61 10.04 20.91
N GLN A 556 23.33 10.42 19.88
CA GLN A 556 24.33 11.47 19.92
C GLN A 556 23.70 12.83 20.21
N GLU A 557 22.60 13.16 19.52
CA GLU A 557 21.81 14.37 19.82
C GLU A 557 21.32 14.41 21.27
N LYS A 558 20.79 13.28 21.77
CA LYS A 558 20.34 13.21 23.17
C LYS A 558 21.49 13.39 24.18
N LEU A 559 22.68 12.87 23.87
CA LEU A 559 23.87 13.05 24.68
C LEU A 559 24.36 14.49 24.65
N ASP A 560 24.35 15.14 23.48
CA ASP A 560 24.76 16.54 23.36
C ASP A 560 23.78 17.46 24.09
N LEU A 561 22.48 17.25 23.96
CA LEU A 561 21.46 17.98 24.74
C LEU A 561 21.62 17.78 26.26
N SER A 562 21.91 16.55 26.68
CA SER A 562 22.16 16.25 28.10
C SER A 562 23.44 16.91 28.61
N ARG A 563 24.50 16.92 27.79
CA ARG A 563 25.75 17.60 28.09
C ARG A 563 25.56 19.11 28.24
N ASP A 564 24.83 19.73 27.30
CA ASP A 564 24.55 21.16 27.33
C ASP A 564 23.69 21.55 28.55
N LYS A 565 22.74 20.70 28.92
CA LYS A 565 21.94 20.87 30.14
C LYS A 565 22.81 20.81 31.38
N ILE A 566 23.71 19.83 31.53
CA ILE A 566 24.62 19.67 32.65
C ILE A 566 25.57 20.87 32.73
N LEU A 567 26.09 21.35 31.60
CA LEU A 567 26.97 22.53 31.54
C LEU A 567 26.22 23.80 31.96
N ARG A 568 24.96 23.99 31.55
CA ARG A 568 24.14 25.12 32.04
C ARG A 568 23.90 25.08 33.54
N GLU A 569 23.49 23.93 34.05
CA GLU A 569 23.25 23.72 35.47
C GLU A 569 24.54 23.95 36.30
N ALA A 570 25.70 23.48 35.80
CA ALA A 570 26.98 23.69 36.42
C ALA A 570 27.39 25.18 36.44
N ASN A 571 27.16 25.90 35.33
CA ASN A 571 27.44 27.33 35.24
C ASN A 571 26.50 28.16 36.12
N GLU A 572 25.22 27.80 36.24
CA GLU A 572 24.29 28.43 37.19
C GLU A 572 24.71 28.21 38.64
N GLN A 573 25.09 26.99 38.98
CA GLN A 573 25.60 26.70 40.33
C GLN A 573 26.88 27.49 40.62
N ALA A 574 27.82 27.57 39.69
CA ALA A 574 29.02 28.37 39.82
C ALA A 574 28.70 29.87 40.01
N ARG A 575 27.73 30.40 39.22
CA ARG A 575 27.29 31.79 39.38
C ARG A 575 26.65 32.04 40.72
N ASN A 576 25.83 31.13 41.22
CA ASN A 576 25.20 31.27 42.54
C ASN A 576 26.25 31.24 43.67
N ILE A 577 27.25 30.35 43.60
CA ILE A 577 28.35 30.30 44.55
C ILE A 577 29.18 31.60 44.56
N LEU A 578 29.49 32.14 43.37
CA LEU A 578 30.19 33.41 43.24
C LEU A 578 29.35 34.59 43.77
N GLN A 579 28.04 34.58 43.56
CA GLN A 579 27.12 35.60 44.08
C GLN A 579 27.05 35.53 45.63
N GLU A 580 26.91 34.32 46.20
CA GLU A 580 26.94 34.13 47.66
C GLU A 580 28.25 34.58 48.27
N ALA A 581 29.38 34.28 47.61
CA ALA A 581 30.72 34.72 48.07
C ALA A 581 30.85 36.24 48.02
N LYS A 582 30.31 36.90 46.97
CA LYS A 582 30.27 38.35 46.83
C LYS A 582 29.43 38.99 47.94
N ASP A 583 28.20 38.48 48.13
CA ASP A 583 27.30 39.02 49.17
C ASP A 583 27.87 38.86 50.58
N TYR A 584 28.59 37.77 50.84
CA TYR A 584 29.29 37.52 52.04
C TYR A 584 30.48 38.53 52.23
N ALA A 585 31.27 38.76 51.18
CA ALA A 585 32.37 39.74 51.19
C ALA A 585 31.85 41.17 51.44
N ASP A 586 30.73 41.56 50.70
CA ASP A 586 30.09 42.86 50.85
C ASP A 586 29.54 43.06 52.26
N THR A 587 28.94 42.03 52.84
CA THR A 587 28.47 42.04 54.23
C THR A 587 29.60 42.17 55.23
N THR A 588 30.70 41.48 55.02
CA THR A 588 31.89 41.53 55.82
C THR A 588 32.56 42.90 55.77
N ILE A 589 32.66 43.51 54.55
CA ILE A 589 33.17 44.84 54.32
C ILE A 589 32.27 45.91 55.02
N ARG A 590 30.98 45.81 54.94
CA ARG A 590 30.00 46.70 55.60
C ARG A 590 30.14 46.60 57.15
N ASN A 591 30.29 45.41 57.68
CA ASN A 591 30.52 45.20 59.10
C ASN A 591 31.84 45.79 59.53
N PHE A 592 32.89 45.61 58.70
CA PHE A 592 34.19 46.26 58.97
C PHE A 592 34.06 47.81 58.92
N GLN A 593 33.34 48.37 57.96
CA GLN A 593 33.16 49.83 57.88
C GLN A 593 32.30 50.39 59.04
N LYS A 594 31.33 49.61 59.54
CA LYS A 594 30.45 49.96 60.61
C LYS A 594 31.15 49.88 61.99
N TYR A 595 32.08 48.97 62.16
CA TYR A 595 32.81 48.79 63.44
C TYR A 595 34.20 49.44 63.46
N GLY A 596 34.70 49.85 62.27
CA GLY A 596 36.06 50.46 62.15
C GLY A 596 36.10 51.92 62.57
N LYS A 597 35.00 52.57 62.97
CA LYS A 597 34.88 53.92 63.48
C LYS A 597 34.73 54.03 65.06
N ALA A 598 34.66 52.85 65.72
CA ALA A 598 34.65 52.83 67.22
C ALA A 598 35.73 51.90 67.69
N ALA A 599 36.69 52.48 68.47
CA ALA A 599 37.86 51.82 68.96
C ALA A 599 37.61 50.51 69.65
N GLY A 600 38.35 49.47 69.25
CA GLY A 600 38.51 48.22 69.98
C GLY A 600 37.97 46.97 69.35
N VAL A 601 38.33 46.66 68.07
CA VAL A 601 38.08 45.36 67.54
C VAL A 601 39.13 44.39 68.05
N SER A 602 38.67 43.41 68.83
CA SER A 602 39.56 42.38 69.42
C SER A 602 40.04 41.44 68.30
N ALA A 603 41.30 41.07 68.28
CA ALA A 603 41.86 40.04 67.36
C ALA A 603 41.09 38.72 67.40
N LYS A 604 40.29 38.48 68.45
CA LYS A 604 39.44 37.31 68.62
C LYS A 604 38.19 37.35 67.76
N ASP A 605 37.66 38.49 67.40
CA ASP A 605 36.46 38.58 66.50
C ASP A 605 36.85 38.47 65.04
N MET A 606 38.06 38.91 64.67
CA MET A 606 38.64 38.65 63.34
C MET A 606 38.94 37.16 63.12
N GLU A 607 39.43 36.50 64.16
CA GLU A 607 39.69 35.04 64.07
C GLU A 607 38.40 34.24 64.00
N LYS A 608 37.31 34.70 64.61
CA LYS A 608 35.98 34.07 64.55
C LYS A 608 35.33 34.21 63.20
N GLU A 609 35.46 35.35 62.50
CA GLU A 609 34.99 35.54 61.15
C GLU A 609 35.86 34.80 60.12
N ARG A 610 37.17 34.73 60.31
CA ARG A 610 38.07 33.87 59.54
C ARG A 610 37.71 32.38 59.70
N GLY A 611 37.36 31.98 60.91
CA GLY A 611 36.88 30.62 61.20
C GLY A 611 35.58 30.27 60.42
N LYS A 612 34.59 31.16 60.39
CA LYS A 612 33.36 31.01 59.67
C LYS A 612 33.55 30.92 58.12
N LEU A 613 34.52 31.71 57.61
CA LEU A 613 34.88 31.65 56.16
C LEU A 613 35.55 30.31 55.83
N ARG A 614 36.48 29.84 56.68
CA ARG A 614 37.09 28.51 56.49
C ARG A 614 36.08 27.37 56.60
N GLU A 615 35.09 27.51 57.48
CA GLU A 615 34.07 26.50 57.66
C GLU A 615 33.10 26.42 56.41
N LYS A 616 32.74 27.58 55.81
CA LYS A 616 31.99 27.65 54.58
C LYS A 616 32.84 27.13 53.41
N MET A 617 34.11 27.49 53.27
CA MET A 617 35.00 26.97 52.23
C MET A 617 35.17 25.44 52.34
N SER A 618 35.38 24.92 53.59
CA SER A 618 35.50 23.49 53.80
C SER A 618 34.21 22.72 53.56
N LYS A 619 33.02 23.33 53.70
CA LYS A 619 31.70 22.73 53.26
C LYS A 619 31.57 22.68 51.74
N VAL A 620 32.01 23.73 51.04
CA VAL A 620 32.01 23.77 49.56
C VAL A 620 33.07 22.77 49.04
N ASP A 621 34.23 22.69 49.58
CA ASP A 621 35.27 21.69 49.21
C ASP A 621 34.81 20.25 49.48
N LYS A 622 34.09 19.98 50.57
CA LYS A 622 33.48 18.68 50.85
C LYS A 622 32.38 18.33 49.88
N ASN A 623 31.59 19.28 49.42
CA ASN A 623 30.52 19.05 48.39
C ASN A 623 31.11 18.87 46.98
N LEU A 624 32.22 19.49 46.65
CA LEU A 624 32.96 19.30 45.41
C LEU A 624 33.75 17.98 45.40
N SER A 625 34.34 17.57 46.54
CA SER A 625 35.08 16.32 46.64
C SER A 625 34.18 15.07 46.73
N ALA A 626 32.95 15.22 47.25
CA ALA A 626 32.00 14.10 47.33
C ALA A 626 31.38 13.70 45.96
N LYS A 627 31.49 14.54 44.89
CA LYS A 627 31.01 14.26 43.55
C LYS A 627 32.08 13.68 42.58
N ASN A 628 33.32 13.61 42.99
CA ASN A 628 34.44 13.14 42.13
C ASN A 628 35.10 11.82 42.58
N ALA A 629 34.40 10.98 43.32
CA ALA A 629 34.89 9.67 43.69
C ALA A 629 34.37 8.59 42.72
N ALA A 630 34.85 8.61 41.49
CA ALA A 630 34.98 7.40 40.71
C ALA A 630 36.40 6.83 40.95
N PRO A 631 36.55 5.54 41.22
CA PRO A 631 37.86 4.98 41.56
C PRO A 631 38.74 4.99 40.29
N LYS A 632 39.79 5.84 40.31
CA LYS A 632 40.89 5.69 39.38
C LYS A 632 41.66 4.44 39.79
N LYS A 633 41.47 3.33 39.07
CA LYS A 633 42.43 2.24 39.00
C LYS A 633 43.72 2.84 38.42
N SER A 634 44.83 2.74 39.17
CA SER A 634 46.14 3.11 38.68
C SER A 634 46.51 2.20 37.50
N GLN A 635 46.48 2.74 36.30
CA GLN A 635 46.96 2.06 35.09
C GLN A 635 48.48 2.03 35.16
N LYS A 636 49.06 0.85 35.26
CA LYS A 636 50.50 0.62 34.96
C LYS A 636 50.70 0.99 33.49
N GLN A 637 51.55 1.98 33.22
CA GLN A 637 51.95 2.28 31.85
C GLN A 637 52.70 1.07 31.27
N LEU A 638 52.19 0.53 30.15
CA LEU A 638 52.83 -0.53 29.39
C LEU A 638 54.17 -0.03 28.83
N THR A 639 55.22 -0.81 29.00
CA THR A 639 56.53 -0.53 28.40
C THR A 639 56.75 -1.46 27.19
N ALA A 640 57.68 -1.09 26.29
CA ALA A 640 57.94 -1.89 25.09
C ALA A 640 58.39 -3.32 25.38
N LYS A 641 58.81 -3.59 26.64
CA LYS A 641 59.23 -4.92 27.09
C LYS A 641 58.06 -5.81 27.55
N ASP A 642 56.92 -5.22 27.78
CA ASP A 642 55.74 -5.93 28.30
C ASP A 642 54.80 -6.44 27.18
N LEU A 643 55.11 -6.12 25.90
CA LEU A 643 54.30 -6.47 24.74
C LEU A 643 55.01 -7.47 23.83
N HIS A 644 54.31 -8.54 23.48
CA HIS A 644 54.77 -9.57 22.52
C HIS A 644 53.83 -9.61 21.32
N ILE A 645 54.34 -10.02 20.18
CA ILE A 645 53.54 -10.21 18.97
C ILE A 645 52.54 -11.35 19.25
N GLY A 646 51.25 -11.05 19.12
CA GLY A 646 50.13 -11.96 19.40
C GLY A 646 49.44 -11.68 20.74
N ASP A 647 49.92 -10.73 21.56
CA ASP A 647 49.24 -10.33 22.81
C ASP A 647 47.87 -9.71 22.52
N SER A 648 46.84 -10.11 23.27
CA SER A 648 45.52 -9.53 23.25
C SER A 648 45.51 -8.20 23.96
N ILE A 649 45.15 -7.16 23.27
CA ILE A 649 45.13 -5.78 23.77
C ILE A 649 43.82 -5.07 23.43
N LYS A 650 43.53 -4.02 24.19
CA LYS A 650 42.41 -3.11 23.91
C LYS A 650 43.01 -1.74 23.55
N VAL A 651 42.60 -1.20 22.43
CA VAL A 651 42.91 0.16 21.99
C VAL A 651 41.92 1.11 22.68
N LEU A 652 42.43 1.97 23.54
CA LEU A 652 41.59 2.83 24.40
C LEU A 652 40.84 3.90 23.63
N SER A 653 41.48 4.53 22.64
CA SER A 653 40.89 5.57 21.81
C SER A 653 39.73 5.05 20.94
N LEU A 654 39.80 3.79 20.49
CA LEU A 654 38.81 3.16 19.64
C LEU A 654 37.85 2.22 20.38
N ASN A 655 38.18 1.93 21.65
CA ASN A 655 37.46 0.94 22.49
C ASN A 655 37.29 -0.44 21.83
N LEU A 656 38.25 -0.83 20.97
CA LEU A 656 38.25 -2.09 20.24
C LEU A 656 39.34 -3.03 20.78
N LYS A 657 39.04 -4.35 20.74
CA LYS A 657 40.01 -5.38 21.05
C LYS A 657 40.77 -5.75 19.79
N GLY A 658 42.09 -6.01 19.95
CA GLY A 658 42.95 -6.43 18.85
C GLY A 658 44.13 -7.23 19.31
N THR A 659 44.95 -7.72 18.40
CA THR A 659 46.17 -8.45 18.65
C THR A 659 47.38 -7.66 18.12
N VAL A 660 48.46 -7.68 18.87
CA VAL A 660 49.71 -7.02 18.49
C VAL A 660 50.34 -7.70 17.28
N SER A 661 50.50 -6.94 16.18
CA SER A 661 51.10 -7.47 14.94
C SER A 661 52.58 -7.17 14.79
N THR A 662 53.06 -6.06 15.38
CA THR A 662 54.51 -5.67 15.37
C THR A 662 54.90 -5.12 16.72
N LEU A 663 56.20 -5.23 17.08
CA LEU A 663 56.74 -4.58 18.26
C LEU A 663 56.80 -3.05 18.08
N PRO A 664 56.70 -2.27 19.17
CA PRO A 664 56.78 -0.81 19.13
C PRO A 664 58.10 -0.29 18.54
N ASP A 665 58.01 0.72 17.69
CA ASP A 665 59.16 1.45 17.16
C ASP A 665 59.79 2.40 18.22
N ALA A 666 60.86 3.09 17.87
CA ALA A 666 61.55 4.02 18.74
C ALA A 666 60.65 5.20 19.21
N LYS A 667 59.52 5.44 18.58
CA LYS A 667 58.53 6.46 18.95
C LYS A 667 57.31 5.87 19.67
N GLY A 668 57.31 4.56 19.91
CA GLY A 668 56.28 3.85 20.63
C GLY A 668 55.06 3.48 19.78
N ASN A 669 55.12 3.53 18.44
CA ASN A 669 54.03 3.13 17.56
C ASN A 669 54.18 1.66 17.14
N LEU A 670 53.06 0.96 17.07
CA LEU A 670 52.99 -0.44 16.66
C LEU A 670 51.74 -0.70 15.85
N PHE A 671 51.75 -1.76 15.09
CA PHE A 671 50.57 -2.19 14.34
C PHE A 671 49.78 -3.21 15.15
N VAL A 672 48.50 -2.97 15.22
CA VAL A 672 47.49 -3.81 15.87
C VAL A 672 46.48 -4.31 14.85
N GLN A 673 46.19 -5.60 14.87
CA GLN A 673 45.16 -6.24 14.09
C GLN A 673 43.86 -6.28 14.87
N MET A 674 42.86 -5.57 14.37
CA MET A 674 41.50 -5.51 14.92
C MET A 674 40.50 -6.12 13.93
N GLY A 675 40.30 -7.44 14.02
CA GLY A 675 39.51 -8.17 12.99
C GLY A 675 40.21 -8.13 11.63
N ILE A 676 39.57 -7.60 10.60
CA ILE A 676 40.13 -7.41 9.26
C ILE A 676 40.96 -6.12 9.09
N LEU A 677 40.90 -5.21 10.06
CA LEU A 677 41.60 -3.92 10.00
C LEU A 677 42.95 -4.01 10.73
N ARG A 678 43.99 -3.56 10.04
CA ARG A 678 45.34 -3.35 10.64
C ARG A 678 45.60 -1.86 10.77
N SER A 679 45.75 -1.37 12.01
CA SER A 679 45.93 0.06 12.27
C SER A 679 47.19 0.30 13.08
N GLN A 680 47.87 1.44 12.87
CA GLN A 680 49.01 1.88 13.64
C GLN A 680 48.50 2.65 14.86
N VAL A 681 48.91 2.24 16.08
CA VAL A 681 48.52 2.86 17.35
C VAL A 681 49.75 3.05 18.25
N ASN A 682 49.65 4.01 19.15
CA ASN A 682 50.76 4.27 20.10
C ASN A 682 50.61 3.39 21.35
N ILE A 683 51.70 2.90 21.91
CA ILE A 683 51.74 2.03 23.11
C ILE A 683 51.00 2.66 24.32
N ARG A 684 50.93 4.00 24.40
CA ARG A 684 50.21 4.70 25.48
C ARG A 684 48.68 4.57 25.37
N ASP A 685 48.21 4.18 24.22
CA ASP A 685 46.78 4.03 23.93
C ASP A 685 46.32 2.57 24.03
N LEU A 686 47.14 1.72 24.63
CA LEU A 686 46.91 0.30 24.77
C LEU A 686 46.74 -0.13 26.22
N GLU A 687 45.80 -1.06 26.42
CA GLU A 687 45.61 -1.79 27.68
C GLU A 687 45.75 -3.29 27.40
N LYS A 688 46.67 -3.97 28.13
CA LYS A 688 46.84 -5.42 27.99
C LYS A 688 45.69 -6.14 28.69
N LEU A 689 45.07 -7.06 27.96
CA LEU A 689 44.03 -7.91 28.51
C LEU A 689 44.71 -9.18 29.06
N ASP A 690 44.56 -9.43 30.36
CA ASP A 690 45.07 -10.67 30.97
C ASP A 690 44.24 -11.87 30.46
N ASP A 691 44.88 -12.69 29.63
CA ASP A 691 44.30 -13.99 29.26
C ASP A 691 44.42 -14.90 30.50
N THR A 692 43.30 -15.31 31.05
CA THR A 692 43.24 -16.42 31.97
C THR A 692 43.64 -17.69 31.21
N VAL A 693 44.88 -18.10 31.50
CA VAL A 693 45.50 -19.29 30.91
C VAL A 693 44.70 -20.54 31.34
N LEU A 694 44.09 -21.19 30.39
CA LEU A 694 43.76 -22.61 30.48
C LEU A 694 44.88 -23.41 29.81
N THR A 695 45.75 -23.91 30.62
CA THR A 695 46.81 -24.88 30.26
C THR A 695 46.19 -26.18 29.77
N GLY A 696 46.73 -26.69 28.67
CA GLY A 696 46.68 -28.14 28.42
C GLY A 696 46.50 -28.55 26.97
N GLY A 697 47.55 -29.04 26.34
CA GLY A 697 47.47 -29.96 25.24
C GLY A 697 48.40 -29.70 24.05
N ASN A 698 49.58 -30.31 24.13
CA ASN A 698 50.48 -30.53 23.01
C ASN A 698 49.79 -31.11 21.77
N PHE A 699 49.90 -30.42 20.65
CA PHE A 699 49.66 -31.01 19.35
C PHE A 699 50.90 -31.05 18.52
N SER A 700 51.40 -32.27 18.31
CA SER A 700 52.39 -32.61 17.31
C SER A 700 51.88 -32.45 15.88
N LYS A 701 52.73 -31.95 14.99
CA LYS A 701 52.51 -31.83 13.55
C LYS A 701 52.40 -33.20 12.91
N THR A 702 51.33 -33.45 12.14
CA THR A 702 51.41 -34.26 10.91
C THR A 702 50.13 -34.03 10.07
N GLY A 703 50.33 -33.66 8.78
CA GLY A 703 49.62 -34.17 7.60
C GLY A 703 48.27 -33.57 7.21
N SER A 704 48.35 -32.69 6.22
CA SER A 704 47.35 -32.47 5.12
C SER A 704 45.91 -32.92 5.31
N GLY A 705 45.01 -31.96 5.36
CA GLY A 705 43.58 -32.17 5.20
C GLY A 705 42.82 -30.86 5.30
N LYS A 706 42.48 -30.26 4.14
CA LYS A 706 41.59 -29.09 4.06
C LYS A 706 40.20 -29.50 4.56
N ILE A 707 39.82 -29.10 5.75
CA ILE A 707 38.42 -29.10 6.21
C ILE A 707 38.02 -27.63 6.37
N LYS A 708 37.06 -27.23 5.56
CA LYS A 708 36.39 -25.93 5.66
C LYS A 708 35.64 -25.83 6.98
N ILE A 709 36.13 -24.98 7.91
CA ILE A 709 35.37 -24.58 9.09
C ILE A 709 34.63 -23.30 8.68
N SER A 710 33.36 -23.44 8.38
CA SER A 710 32.44 -22.30 8.23
C SER A 710 31.06 -22.70 8.73
N LYS A 711 30.89 -22.91 10.06
CA LYS A 711 29.56 -23.05 10.69
C LYS A 711 29.54 -22.89 12.22
N SER A 712 30.42 -22.09 12.81
CA SER A 712 30.49 -22.02 14.28
C SER A 712 29.98 -20.70 14.90
N THR A 713 29.24 -19.84 14.19
CA THR A 713 28.87 -18.53 14.74
C THR A 713 27.38 -18.20 14.74
N SER A 714 26.46 -19.15 14.53
CA SER A 714 25.03 -18.84 14.53
C SER A 714 24.08 -19.94 15.05
N VAL A 715 24.49 -20.75 16.02
CA VAL A 715 23.53 -21.65 16.66
C VAL A 715 22.79 -20.87 17.75
N SER A 716 21.47 -20.73 17.58
CA SER A 716 20.59 -20.08 18.56
C SER A 716 20.60 -20.88 19.88
N THR A 717 20.58 -20.20 21.02
CA THR A 717 20.43 -20.81 22.34
C THR A 717 19.01 -21.29 22.64
N GLU A 718 18.07 -21.08 21.71
CA GLU A 718 16.67 -21.48 21.83
C GLU A 718 16.16 -22.12 20.56
N ILE A 719 15.38 -23.21 20.70
CA ILE A 719 14.61 -23.83 19.63
C ILE A 719 13.11 -23.80 19.95
N ASN A 720 12.29 -23.43 18.97
CA ASN A 720 10.83 -23.37 19.10
C ASN A 720 10.15 -24.53 18.33
N LEU A 721 9.48 -25.40 19.06
CA LEU A 721 8.79 -26.59 18.56
C LEU A 721 7.26 -26.45 18.59
N LEU A 722 6.72 -25.26 18.85
CA LEU A 722 5.27 -25.02 18.92
C LEU A 722 4.59 -25.34 17.60
N GLY A 723 3.46 -26.01 17.66
CA GLY A 723 2.64 -26.33 16.48
C GLY A 723 3.13 -27.51 15.63
N LYS A 724 4.23 -28.19 16.03
CA LYS A 724 4.78 -29.36 15.32
C LYS A 724 4.21 -30.67 15.90
N THR A 725 4.20 -31.69 15.08
CA THR A 725 3.94 -33.06 15.56
C THR A 725 5.13 -33.58 16.36
N VAL A 726 4.93 -34.64 17.17
CA VAL A 726 6.02 -35.19 18.02
C VAL A 726 7.18 -35.67 17.16
N ASP A 727 6.92 -36.29 16.02
CA ASP A 727 7.96 -36.86 15.16
C ASP A 727 8.76 -35.79 14.45
N GLU A 728 8.09 -34.74 13.93
CA GLU A 728 8.75 -33.59 13.34
C GLU A 728 9.62 -32.82 14.36
N ALA A 729 9.09 -32.64 15.56
CA ALA A 729 9.80 -31.99 16.64
C ALA A 729 11.06 -32.74 17.06
N ILE A 730 11.01 -34.09 17.10
CA ILE A 730 12.17 -34.90 17.43
C ILE A 730 13.24 -34.85 16.35
N MET A 731 12.87 -34.89 15.07
CA MET A 731 13.84 -34.76 13.96
C MET A 731 14.60 -33.43 13.98
N GLU A 732 13.89 -32.38 14.24
CA GLU A 732 14.50 -31.02 14.28
C GLU A 732 15.32 -30.82 15.55
N LEU A 733 14.86 -31.35 16.66
CA LEU A 733 15.57 -31.34 17.95
C LEU A 733 16.88 -32.12 17.89
N ASP A 734 16.92 -33.27 17.20
CA ASP A 734 18.10 -34.09 16.99
C ASP A 734 19.22 -33.28 16.33
N LYS A 735 18.91 -32.67 15.20
CA LYS A 735 19.86 -31.84 14.47
C LYS A 735 20.30 -30.62 15.28
N TYR A 736 19.36 -29.95 15.97
CA TYR A 736 19.66 -28.79 16.78
C TYR A 736 20.57 -29.10 17.97
N LEU A 737 20.36 -30.20 18.67
CA LEU A 737 21.20 -30.60 19.81
C LEU A 737 22.61 -30.98 19.39
N ASP A 738 22.80 -31.60 18.23
CA ASP A 738 24.11 -31.89 17.67
C ASP A 738 24.83 -30.60 17.28
N ASP A 739 24.17 -29.67 16.60
CA ASP A 739 24.71 -28.37 16.22
C ASP A 739 25.07 -27.54 17.49
N ALA A 740 24.23 -27.56 18.53
CA ALA A 740 24.44 -26.85 19.77
C ALA A 740 25.61 -27.45 20.60
N TYR A 741 25.75 -28.78 20.59
CA TYR A 741 26.87 -29.48 21.24
C TYR A 741 28.20 -29.19 20.52
N ILE A 742 28.21 -29.23 19.19
CA ILE A 742 29.39 -28.89 18.37
C ILE A 742 29.77 -27.41 18.54
N ALA A 743 28.79 -26.53 18.76
CA ALA A 743 29.01 -25.11 19.04
C ALA A 743 29.45 -24.84 20.49
N HIS A 744 29.62 -25.89 21.32
CA HIS A 744 29.99 -25.80 22.74
C HIS A 744 29.08 -24.89 23.57
N LEU A 745 27.78 -24.90 23.30
CA LEU A 745 26.83 -24.17 24.13
C LEU A 745 26.69 -24.87 25.50
N PRO A 746 26.75 -24.13 26.61
CA PRO A 746 26.65 -24.73 27.96
C PRO A 746 25.24 -25.24 28.27
N SER A 747 24.22 -24.54 27.72
CA SER A 747 22.83 -24.93 27.87
C SER A 747 21.98 -24.36 26.73
N VAL A 748 20.85 -25.03 26.45
CA VAL A 748 19.89 -24.61 25.44
C VAL A 748 18.47 -24.70 25.97
N ARG A 749 17.58 -23.89 25.37
CA ARG A 749 16.18 -23.76 25.74
C ARG A 749 15.29 -24.35 24.64
N ILE A 750 14.41 -25.27 24.99
CA ILE A 750 13.48 -25.95 24.09
C ILE A 750 12.06 -25.54 24.44
N VAL A 751 11.40 -24.81 23.54
CA VAL A 751 10.03 -24.33 23.70
C VAL A 751 9.07 -25.31 23.01
N HIS A 752 8.24 -26.00 23.81
CA HIS A 752 7.27 -26.99 23.32
C HIS A 752 5.81 -26.67 23.70
N GLY A 753 5.60 -25.62 24.50
CA GLY A 753 4.28 -25.18 24.94
C GLY A 753 3.66 -26.02 26.06
N LYS A 754 2.59 -25.48 26.66
CA LYS A 754 1.86 -26.12 27.77
C LYS A 754 0.78 -27.13 27.30
N GLY A 755 0.28 -27.09 26.08
CA GLY A 755 -0.82 -27.85 25.48
C GLY A 755 -1.20 -29.20 26.16
N THR A 756 -1.48 -30.23 25.38
CA THR A 756 -1.82 -31.57 25.91
C THR A 756 -0.66 -32.32 26.60
N GLY A 757 0.56 -31.73 26.50
CA GLY A 757 1.78 -32.34 27.06
C GLY A 757 2.38 -33.47 26.20
N ALA A 758 1.83 -33.77 25.03
CA ALA A 758 2.37 -34.78 24.11
C ALA A 758 3.78 -34.44 23.63
N LEU A 759 4.01 -33.20 23.16
CA LEU A 759 5.32 -32.69 22.75
C LEU A 759 6.33 -32.74 23.91
N ARG A 760 5.95 -32.28 25.09
CA ARG A 760 6.78 -32.35 26.29
C ARG A 760 7.23 -33.78 26.59
N LYS A 761 6.30 -34.76 26.59
CA LYS A 761 6.63 -36.17 26.81
C LYS A 761 7.56 -36.72 25.72
N GLY A 762 7.34 -36.36 24.45
CA GLY A 762 8.20 -36.73 23.33
C GLY A 762 9.61 -36.20 23.49
N VAL A 763 9.76 -34.91 23.75
CA VAL A 763 11.05 -34.25 23.99
C VAL A 763 11.79 -34.85 25.18
N HIS A 764 11.14 -35.04 26.34
CA HIS A 764 11.79 -35.64 27.52
C HIS A 764 12.20 -37.13 27.29
N ASN A 765 11.41 -37.91 26.58
CA ASN A 765 11.76 -39.30 26.23
C ASN A 765 12.97 -39.35 25.28
N TYR A 766 13.06 -38.38 24.37
CA TYR A 766 14.16 -38.21 23.44
C TYR A 766 15.43 -37.79 24.18
N LEU A 767 15.39 -36.73 24.99
CA LEU A 767 16.51 -36.22 25.76
C LEU A 767 17.14 -37.26 26.71
N ARG A 768 16.34 -38.14 27.30
CA ARG A 768 16.80 -39.23 28.18
C ARG A 768 17.75 -40.21 27.47
N ARG A 769 17.65 -40.30 26.14
CA ARG A 769 18.46 -41.24 25.33
C ARG A 769 19.72 -40.56 24.74
N GLN A 770 19.83 -39.26 24.85
CA GLN A 770 20.94 -38.51 24.24
C GLN A 770 22.22 -38.57 25.12
N LYS A 771 23.35 -38.98 24.53
CA LYS A 771 24.63 -39.15 25.22
C LYS A 771 25.29 -37.83 25.62
N HIS A 772 25.00 -36.76 24.90
CA HIS A 772 25.60 -35.42 25.05
C HIS A 772 24.86 -34.56 26.07
N VAL A 773 23.68 -34.97 26.52
CA VAL A 773 22.88 -34.27 27.52
C VAL A 773 23.34 -34.67 28.91
N LYS A 774 23.68 -33.71 29.75
CA LYS A 774 24.05 -33.86 31.15
C LYS A 774 22.82 -33.91 32.03
N SER A 775 21.96 -32.91 31.91
CA SER A 775 20.72 -32.77 32.64
C SER A 775 19.67 -32.00 31.84
N TYR A 776 18.38 -32.21 32.14
CA TYR A 776 17.30 -31.37 31.63
C TYR A 776 16.24 -31.15 32.72
N ARG A 777 15.69 -29.96 32.75
CA ARG A 777 14.63 -29.54 33.67
C ARG A 777 13.56 -28.72 32.99
N LEU A 778 12.41 -28.63 33.61
CA LEU A 778 11.39 -27.64 33.15
C LEU A 778 11.85 -26.24 33.52
N GLY A 779 11.43 -25.26 32.75
CA GLY A 779 11.65 -23.84 33.03
C GLY A 779 10.99 -23.44 34.35
N GLU A 780 11.64 -22.54 35.08
CA GLU A 780 11.13 -21.89 36.29
C GLU A 780 10.35 -20.60 35.97
N PHE A 781 9.82 -19.95 37.00
CA PHE A 781 9.08 -18.69 36.83
C PHE A 781 9.99 -17.62 36.16
N GLY A 782 9.57 -17.14 35.01
CA GLY A 782 10.37 -16.23 34.14
C GLY A 782 11.12 -16.93 33.00
N GLU A 783 11.30 -18.26 33.00
CA GLU A 783 11.94 -19.03 31.93
C GLU A 783 10.92 -19.69 30.98
N GLY A 784 9.60 -19.53 31.19
CA GLY A 784 8.51 -20.08 30.37
C GLY A 784 7.78 -21.25 31.02
N ASP A 785 8.00 -21.54 32.30
CA ASP A 785 7.34 -22.56 33.16
C ASP A 785 7.29 -23.95 32.50
N ALA A 786 6.18 -24.66 32.69
CA ALA A 786 5.93 -26.00 32.14
C ALA A 786 5.87 -26.09 30.59
N GLY A 787 5.97 -24.96 29.87
CA GLY A 787 6.00 -24.91 28.40
C GLY A 787 7.39 -24.96 27.79
N VAL A 788 8.45 -24.98 28.63
CA VAL A 788 9.85 -24.93 28.20
C VAL A 788 10.64 -26.01 28.92
N THR A 789 11.62 -26.60 28.24
CA THR A 789 12.63 -27.47 28.83
C THR A 789 14.01 -26.91 28.62
N ILE A 790 14.79 -26.75 29.68
CA ILE A 790 16.18 -26.35 29.65
C ILE A 790 17.07 -27.58 29.70
N VAL A 791 18.02 -27.66 28.77
CA VAL A 791 18.97 -28.77 28.62
C VAL A 791 20.37 -28.27 28.85
N GLU A 792 21.12 -29.00 29.71
CA GLU A 792 22.55 -28.75 29.91
C GLU A 792 23.35 -29.85 29.23
N PHE A 793 24.42 -29.49 28.56
CA PHE A 793 25.35 -30.46 27.94
C PHE A 793 26.48 -30.89 28.88
N LYS A 794 27.05 -32.06 28.55
CA LYS A 794 28.18 -32.61 29.31
C LYS A 794 29.49 -31.87 29.03
#